data_bb28109a26b415cea3e9ea4043bc320c
#
_entry.id   bb28109a26b415cea3e9ea4043bc320c
#
_cell.length_a   1.000
_cell.length_b   1.000
_cell.length_c   1.000
_cell.angle_alpha   90.00
_cell.angle_beta   90.00
_cell.angle_gamma   90.00
#
_symmetry.space_group_name_H-M   'P 1'
#
loop_
_entity.id
_entity.type
_entity.pdbx_description
1 polymer ?
#
loop_
_entity_poly.entity_id
_entity_poly.type
_entity_poly.pdbx_seq_one_letter_code
_entity_poly.pdbx_strand_id
1 'polypeptide(L)'
;MSRRIAFLGCLFLLGLTAWAQMRNLEGKVTDESRQALAGVMVRVYAGNRLLGFTTSGRNGQYRLRFASAGQDTLTVAFSKLNYEAFRRRLSPADRRLDATLRRGERRLREVVVKAPPVRTQGDTVLYQLKSFLQSGDHTLEDGLKRIPGIQVDESGKVSYMGRDISQFYIEGMNLLGGRYSLATKNIPSDKVTGVEVLRHHQANKVDRRDLTDNVALNIRLSPKAKLKPFGTYEARLGHRSDGVLYGAGGTGMLFRKDFQMLATLKLSNDGRMGRNELNVHFKGADWSSEAERALPLLAGSQPSMSETRYQTSRNEMASLNALRKLKNGNEWRLNVNYSHRRSGHDYAVLTKYPDTQGQDITVSEQADFRQMEHLADLDLKFRSDRDTRLIENSLTAHGRFAEANAAVLNADVAHQERQQMDAFGLRNALSMVYRRERWKLNFGSTVQYVGMPDNALDFLQDSVGASRQRAYGHHFYTEETFYTGYQLLPALTLALPVKLMAKANRLQTRWQGDTLAVNALQGWDGTLSASPQLEYQTAGRRFRATLAVPLTLIAQHYRNTARDLAVQAQKFCADWWLEMIYVPSGQVEWRATSRQQHGFGDIADLLTAPIQTDYRTISVRSGVLGQYRIMSADLSYSWQEPLSFWHFTAQAGYNRRFSSVVRGQQVSSDDVALLEVARPHTADAVTAEASLSKYILSLKTRLSMDGAYGWQQNRSWSQDRFVTTYGSHYTVGGRFSTNPIEPLQAEWRLAYQQNRLRGNGTDSRFGSWSQQWRVAYTLWSAWRMEVSGEWQRNSLPGGGDSQSFSFLDAALEYKFRKPKLRLRLELNNLLNVRSYRYTVYSQLNTYVYRYGLNGREFLLTVTL
;
A
#
# COMPACT_ATOMS: atom_id res chain seq x y z
N MET A 1 20.30 -62.26 42.83
CA MET A 1 19.84 -61.42 43.96
C MET A 1 20.96 -61.29 45.01
N SER A 2 22.23 -61.03 44.72
CA SER A 2 23.32 -60.96 45.72
C SER A 2 24.36 -59.88 45.41
N ARG A 3 24.05 -58.88 44.61
CA ARG A 3 24.98 -57.73 44.33
C ARG A 3 24.35 -56.32 44.58
N ARG A 4 23.20 -56.26 45.17
CA ARG A 4 22.52 -54.97 45.48
C ARG A 4 22.45 -54.61 47.00
N ILE A 5 23.00 -55.48 47.89
CA ILE A 5 22.97 -55.24 49.34
C ILE A 5 24.32 -54.69 49.84
N ALA A 6 25.41 -54.85 49.08
CA ALA A 6 26.72 -54.32 49.48
C ALA A 6 26.94 -52.80 49.19
N PHE A 7 26.08 -52.15 48.45
CA PHE A 7 26.21 -50.73 48.11
C PHE A 7 25.44 -49.80 49.05
N LEU A 8 24.50 -50.30 49.85
CA LEU A 8 23.77 -49.55 50.87
C LEU A 8 24.47 -49.49 52.23
N GLY A 9 25.48 -50.31 52.49
CA GLY A 9 26.24 -50.36 53.75
C GLY A 9 27.39 -49.34 53.86
N CYS A 10 27.93 -48.87 52.73
CA CYS A 10 29.00 -47.86 52.70
C CYS A 10 28.51 -46.38 52.67
N LEU A 11 27.21 -46.09 52.49
CA LEU A 11 26.67 -44.73 52.56
C LEU A 11 26.26 -44.29 53.95
N PHE A 12 26.36 -45.17 54.97
CA PHE A 12 25.93 -44.87 56.36
C PHE A 12 27.09 -44.56 57.35
N LEU A 13 28.35 -44.56 56.89
CA LEU A 13 29.55 -44.32 57.74
C LEU A 13 30.36 -43.05 57.37
N LEU A 14 29.84 -42.17 56.55
CA LEU A 14 30.44 -40.85 56.25
C LEU A 14 29.61 -39.67 56.75
N GLY A 15 28.72 -39.87 57.68
CA GLY A 15 28.07 -38.83 58.47
C GLY A 15 28.95 -38.30 59.58
N LEU A 16 30.23 -37.93 59.32
CA LEU A 16 31.03 -37.17 60.23
C LEU A 16 30.51 -35.76 60.33
N THR A 17 29.77 -35.50 61.40
CA THR A 17 29.30 -34.25 61.96
C THR A 17 30.35 -33.16 61.85
N ALA A 18 30.21 -32.29 60.85
CA ALA A 18 30.79 -30.96 60.91
C ALA A 18 30.04 -30.20 62.02
N TRP A 19 30.62 -30.14 63.20
CA TRP A 19 30.16 -29.28 64.27
C TRP A 19 30.30 -27.84 63.84
N ALA A 20 29.20 -27.25 63.31
CA ALA A 20 29.15 -25.83 63.03
C ALA A 20 29.24 -25.09 64.39
N GLN A 21 30.43 -24.52 64.68
CA GLN A 21 30.60 -23.67 65.85
C GLN A 21 29.63 -22.47 65.72
N MET A 22 28.66 -22.44 66.65
CA MET A 22 27.77 -21.33 66.83
C MET A 22 28.53 -20.14 67.41
N ARG A 23 28.61 -19.04 66.65
CA ARG A 23 29.28 -17.82 67.07
C ARG A 23 28.21 -16.77 67.43
N ASN A 24 28.51 -16.00 68.43
CA ASN A 24 27.72 -14.83 68.84
C ASN A 24 28.54 -13.60 68.53
N LEU A 25 27.92 -12.65 67.90
CA LEU A 25 28.47 -11.31 67.62
C LEU A 25 27.48 -10.30 68.24
N GLU A 26 27.96 -9.43 69.09
CA GLU A 26 27.17 -8.40 69.74
C GLU A 26 27.89 -7.05 69.62
N GLY A 27 27.18 -5.97 69.83
CA GLY A 27 27.75 -4.65 69.82
C GLY A 27 26.66 -3.55 69.72
N LYS A 28 27.13 -2.33 69.56
CA LYS A 28 26.26 -1.14 69.51
C LYS A 28 26.50 -0.41 68.19
N VAL A 29 25.43 0.04 67.54
CA VAL A 29 25.48 0.85 66.35
C VAL A 29 25.06 2.27 66.66
N THR A 30 25.91 3.24 66.27
CA THR A 30 25.69 4.68 66.49
C THR A 30 25.83 5.44 65.17
N ASP A 31 25.36 6.68 65.12
CA ASP A 31 25.74 7.66 64.13
C ASP A 31 27.02 8.44 64.47
N GLU A 32 27.40 9.36 63.60
CA GLU A 32 28.58 10.24 63.75
C GLU A 32 28.49 11.14 65.01
N SER A 33 27.27 11.44 65.50
CA SER A 33 27.01 12.20 66.71
C SER A 33 26.95 11.30 67.97
N ARG A 34 27.34 10.03 67.86
CA ARG A 34 27.32 9.00 68.93
C ARG A 34 25.91 8.65 69.41
N GLN A 35 24.83 9.07 68.69
CA GLN A 35 23.49 8.67 69.00
C GLN A 35 23.21 7.20 68.59
N ALA A 36 22.48 6.46 69.45
CA ALA A 36 22.13 5.08 69.19
C ALA A 36 21.21 4.94 67.95
N LEU A 37 21.58 4.09 67.03
CA LEU A 37 20.79 3.83 65.82
C LEU A 37 19.97 2.54 65.95
N ALA A 38 18.66 2.67 66.05
CA ALA A 38 17.71 1.57 66.02
C ALA A 38 17.44 1.10 64.58
N GLY A 39 17.10 -0.16 64.39
CA GLY A 39 16.67 -0.69 63.08
C GLY A 39 17.76 -0.78 62.04
N VAL A 40 19.03 -0.81 62.43
CA VAL A 40 20.16 -1.09 61.55
C VAL A 40 20.19 -2.59 61.26
N MET A 41 20.15 -2.99 60.01
CA MET A 41 20.28 -4.38 59.59
C MET A 41 21.74 -4.81 59.64
N VAL A 42 22.06 -5.80 60.49
CA VAL A 42 23.37 -6.39 60.65
C VAL A 42 23.37 -7.77 60.02
N ARG A 43 24.23 -8.00 59.05
CA ARG A 43 24.32 -9.27 58.30
C ARG A 43 25.74 -9.78 58.32
N VAL A 44 25.92 -11.11 58.50
CA VAL A 44 27.21 -11.77 58.42
C VAL A 44 27.25 -12.66 57.17
N TYR A 45 28.30 -12.53 56.42
CA TYR A 45 28.53 -13.26 55.17
C TYR A 45 29.82 -14.08 55.24
N ALA A 46 29.82 -15.26 54.60
CA ALA A 46 31.00 -15.99 54.22
C ALA A 46 31.10 -15.92 52.68
N GLY A 47 31.98 -15.09 52.15
CA GLY A 47 31.95 -14.69 50.74
C GLY A 47 30.63 -14.04 50.38
N ASN A 48 29.88 -14.65 49.46
CA ASN A 48 28.55 -14.19 49.03
C ASN A 48 27.39 -14.88 49.77
N ARG A 49 27.66 -15.85 50.64
CA ARG A 49 26.63 -16.61 51.39
C ARG A 49 26.28 -15.91 52.67
N LEU A 50 25.00 -15.58 52.90
CA LEU A 50 24.50 -15.03 54.13
C LEU A 50 24.46 -16.12 55.19
N LEU A 51 25.14 -15.92 56.35
CA LEU A 51 25.18 -16.84 57.48
C LEU A 51 24.13 -16.49 58.57
N GLY A 52 23.82 -15.24 58.75
CA GLY A 52 22.81 -14.78 59.71
C GLY A 52 22.61 -13.27 59.62
N PHE A 53 21.48 -12.82 60.14
CA PHE A 53 21.16 -11.40 60.25
C PHE A 53 20.37 -11.08 61.50
N THR A 54 20.41 -9.83 61.92
CA THR A 54 19.63 -9.25 63.02
C THR A 54 19.43 -7.76 62.77
N THR A 55 18.65 -7.12 63.64
CA THR A 55 18.46 -5.67 63.64
C THR A 55 18.82 -5.08 65.00
N SER A 56 19.38 -3.85 65.00
CA SER A 56 19.68 -3.12 66.22
C SER A 56 18.39 -2.67 66.93
N GLY A 57 18.34 -2.81 68.24
CA GLY A 57 17.26 -2.35 69.12
C GLY A 57 17.24 -0.82 69.31
N ARG A 58 16.27 -0.30 70.11
CA ARG A 58 16.10 1.14 70.33
C ARG A 58 17.34 1.82 70.94
N ASN A 59 18.11 1.09 71.75
CA ASN A 59 19.40 1.56 72.33
C ASN A 59 20.62 1.36 71.44
N GLY A 60 20.42 0.96 70.13
CA GLY A 60 21.46 0.68 69.20
C GLY A 60 22.14 -0.67 69.33
N GLN A 61 21.84 -1.45 70.43
CA GLN A 61 22.45 -2.73 70.62
C GLN A 61 21.92 -3.79 69.66
N TYR A 62 22.75 -4.74 69.30
CA TYR A 62 22.40 -5.89 68.48
C TYR A 62 23.10 -7.13 69.00
N ARG A 63 22.48 -8.29 68.83
CA ARG A 63 23.03 -9.61 69.07
C ARG A 63 22.69 -10.53 67.91
N LEU A 64 23.69 -11.09 67.28
CA LEU A 64 23.58 -11.98 66.15
C LEU A 64 24.24 -13.33 66.47
N ARG A 65 23.47 -14.40 66.30
CA ARG A 65 23.98 -15.77 66.42
C ARG A 65 24.01 -16.41 65.04
N PHE A 66 25.15 -16.97 64.65
CA PHE A 66 25.32 -17.58 63.33
C PHE A 66 26.25 -18.80 63.41
N ALA A 67 26.04 -19.73 62.48
CA ALA A 67 26.90 -20.91 62.37
C ALA A 67 28.13 -20.59 61.51
N SER A 68 29.33 -20.84 62.02
CA SER A 68 30.59 -20.67 61.27
C SER A 68 31.24 -22.02 61.10
N ALA A 69 31.24 -22.57 59.91
CA ALA A 69 31.94 -23.85 59.60
C ALA A 69 33.35 -23.51 59.05
N GLY A 70 34.34 -23.23 59.98
CA GLY A 70 35.76 -23.21 59.64
C GLY A 70 36.22 -22.28 58.46
N GLN A 71 35.47 -21.25 58.11
CA GLN A 71 35.81 -20.41 56.99
C GLN A 71 36.63 -19.19 57.38
N ASP A 72 37.72 -18.94 56.68
CA ASP A 72 38.78 -17.98 57.12
C ASP A 72 38.38 -16.50 56.86
N THR A 73 37.33 -16.18 56.17
CA THR A 73 36.96 -14.79 55.90
C THR A 73 35.46 -14.51 56.04
N LEU A 74 35.06 -14.06 57.24
CA LEU A 74 33.73 -13.57 57.52
C LEU A 74 33.64 -12.06 57.35
N THR A 75 32.60 -11.57 56.77
CA THR A 75 32.33 -10.13 56.59
C THR A 75 30.99 -9.79 57.24
N VAL A 76 30.98 -8.80 58.13
CA VAL A 76 29.75 -8.22 58.68
C VAL A 76 29.43 -6.93 57.89
N ALA A 77 28.16 -6.76 57.54
CA ALA A 77 27.62 -5.59 56.90
C ALA A 77 26.49 -4.96 57.72
N PHE A 78 26.61 -3.66 57.96
CA PHE A 78 25.57 -2.84 58.59
C PHE A 78 24.93 -1.97 57.56
N SER A 79 23.62 -1.94 57.50
CA SER A 79 22.88 -1.11 56.56
C SER A 79 21.60 -0.55 57.14
N LYS A 80 21.33 0.73 56.87
CA LYS A 80 20.10 1.44 57.24
C LYS A 80 19.78 2.47 56.18
N LEU A 81 18.51 2.73 55.93
CA LEU A 81 18.08 3.77 54.99
C LEU A 81 18.63 5.13 55.42
N ASN A 82 19.12 5.92 54.51
CA ASN A 82 19.77 7.23 54.69
C ASN A 82 21.15 7.18 55.39
N TYR A 83 21.78 5.99 55.44
CA TYR A 83 23.12 5.81 55.97
C TYR A 83 23.99 5.03 54.98
N GLU A 84 25.29 5.33 54.93
CA GLU A 84 26.24 4.55 54.15
C GLU A 84 26.39 3.13 54.74
N ALA A 85 26.43 2.12 53.89
CA ALA A 85 26.62 0.76 54.33
C ALA A 85 28.06 0.55 54.85
N PHE A 86 28.19 0.16 56.08
CA PHE A 86 29.48 -0.15 56.69
C PHE A 86 29.75 -1.65 56.59
N ARG A 87 30.94 -2.03 56.15
CA ARG A 87 31.38 -3.44 56.04
C ARG A 87 32.71 -3.60 56.71
N ARG A 88 32.89 -4.71 57.51
CA ARG A 88 34.17 -5.06 58.14
C ARG A 88 34.38 -6.57 58.07
N ARG A 89 35.60 -6.99 57.92
CA ARG A 89 36.03 -8.38 58.09
C ARG A 89 36.04 -8.74 59.56
N LEU A 90 35.50 -9.93 59.93
CA LEU A 90 35.49 -10.44 61.27
C LEU A 90 36.69 -11.34 61.52
N SER A 91 37.46 -11.06 62.57
CA SER A 91 38.45 -11.98 63.07
C SER A 91 37.80 -13.16 63.80
N PRO A 92 38.43 -14.35 63.90
CA PRO A 92 37.97 -15.47 64.71
C PRO A 92 37.72 -15.13 66.16
N ALA A 93 38.43 -14.13 66.69
CA ALA A 93 38.31 -13.69 68.13
C ALA A 93 37.21 -12.64 68.34
N ASP A 94 36.63 -12.01 67.25
CA ASP A 94 35.67 -10.95 67.43
C ASP A 94 34.31 -11.49 67.91
N ARG A 95 33.99 -11.12 69.14
CA ARG A 95 32.68 -11.40 69.81
C ARG A 95 31.86 -10.13 69.97
N ARG A 96 32.53 -8.98 69.95
CA ARG A 96 31.92 -7.66 70.09
C ARG A 96 32.44 -6.73 68.97
N LEU A 97 31.51 -6.07 68.25
CA LEU A 97 31.83 -5.10 67.22
C LEU A 97 30.87 -3.92 67.31
N ASP A 98 31.34 -2.78 67.64
CA ASP A 98 30.62 -1.52 67.63
C ASP A 98 30.82 -0.88 66.23
N ALA A 99 29.72 -0.29 65.63
CA ALA A 99 29.79 0.31 64.33
C ALA A 99 29.21 1.72 64.37
N THR A 100 29.86 2.63 63.68
CA THR A 100 29.35 3.98 63.46
C THR A 100 28.98 4.14 61.99
N LEU A 101 27.74 4.48 61.71
CA LEU A 101 27.21 4.70 60.37
C LEU A 101 27.20 6.20 60.05
N ARG A 102 27.70 6.52 58.89
CA ARG A 102 27.67 7.91 58.36
C ARG A 102 26.37 8.14 57.64
N ARG A 103 25.81 9.33 57.77
CA ARG A 103 24.65 9.72 56.96
C ARG A 103 25.08 9.82 55.47
N GLY A 104 24.37 9.14 54.58
CA GLY A 104 24.66 9.15 53.15
C GLY A 104 23.39 9.26 52.35
N GLU A 105 23.39 10.17 51.39
CA GLU A 105 22.32 10.25 50.39
C GLU A 105 22.47 9.12 49.38
N ARG A 106 21.57 8.17 49.38
CA ARG A 106 21.54 7.17 48.30
C ARG A 106 20.75 7.74 47.14
N ARG A 107 21.41 8.32 46.15
CA ARG A 107 20.77 8.63 44.86
C ARG A 107 20.27 7.32 44.25
N LEU A 108 18.95 7.13 44.22
CA LEU A 108 18.33 6.05 43.47
C LEU A 108 18.70 6.27 41.99
N ARG A 109 19.19 5.23 41.34
CA ARG A 109 19.33 5.28 39.86
C ARG A 109 17.95 5.53 39.26
N GLU A 110 17.86 6.57 38.43
CA GLU A 110 16.68 6.86 37.65
C GLU A 110 16.31 5.62 36.84
N VAL A 111 15.16 5.04 37.12
CA VAL A 111 14.64 3.93 36.32
C VAL A 111 13.95 4.56 35.12
N VAL A 112 14.66 4.70 34.03
CA VAL A 112 14.08 5.11 32.75
C VAL A 112 13.23 3.94 32.23
N VAL A 113 11.93 4.01 32.46
CA VAL A 113 10.96 3.07 31.85
C VAL A 113 10.87 3.42 30.38
N LYS A 114 11.58 2.69 29.53
CA LYS A 114 11.38 2.80 28.07
C LYS A 114 10.04 2.17 27.72
N ALA A 115 9.15 2.97 27.16
CA ALA A 115 7.89 2.45 26.67
C ALA A 115 8.14 1.37 25.60
N PRO A 116 7.38 0.27 25.59
CA PRO A 116 7.59 -0.80 24.60
C PRO A 116 7.37 -0.27 23.17
N PRO A 117 8.14 -0.76 22.17
CA PRO A 117 8.06 -0.32 20.78
C PRO A 117 6.68 -0.49 20.16
N VAL A 118 5.93 -1.48 20.62
CA VAL A 118 4.58 -1.80 20.18
C VAL A 118 3.67 -1.99 21.38
N ARG A 119 2.49 -1.43 21.31
CA ARG A 119 1.41 -1.61 22.28
C ARG A 119 0.13 -1.97 21.55
N THR A 120 -0.61 -2.92 22.09
CA THR A 120 -1.93 -3.29 21.57
C THR A 120 -2.98 -2.93 22.60
N GLN A 121 -4.03 -2.23 22.19
CA GLN A 121 -5.18 -1.90 23.01
C GLN A 121 -6.46 -2.16 22.21
N GLY A 122 -7.14 -3.25 22.49
CA GLY A 122 -8.28 -3.71 21.69
C GLY A 122 -7.86 -3.92 20.22
N ASP A 123 -8.58 -3.27 19.30
CA ASP A 123 -8.30 -3.33 17.87
C ASP A 123 -7.22 -2.35 17.38
N THR A 124 -6.62 -1.58 18.30
CA THR A 124 -5.57 -0.61 17.98
C THR A 124 -4.20 -1.17 18.30
N VAL A 125 -3.29 -1.13 17.31
CA VAL A 125 -1.86 -1.41 17.48
C VAL A 125 -1.09 -0.11 17.33
N LEU A 126 -0.44 0.34 18.39
CA LEU A 126 0.41 1.52 18.40
C LEU A 126 1.88 1.13 18.23
N TYR A 127 2.50 1.59 17.18
CA TYR A 127 3.94 1.49 16.91
C TYR A 127 4.64 2.80 17.27
N GLN A 128 5.65 2.75 18.13
CA GLN A 128 6.53 3.89 18.38
C GLN A 128 7.51 4.01 17.22
N LEU A 129 7.28 4.96 16.30
CA LEU A 129 8.00 5.05 15.03
C LEU A 129 9.52 5.11 15.24
N LYS A 130 10.00 5.87 16.21
CA LYS A 130 11.42 6.02 16.51
C LYS A 130 12.16 4.69 16.76
N SER A 131 11.47 3.68 17.28
CA SER A 131 12.06 2.35 17.54
C SER A 131 12.35 1.56 16.27
N PHE A 132 11.74 1.91 15.15
CA PHE A 132 11.86 1.23 13.87
C PHE A 132 12.72 2.01 12.86
N LEU A 133 12.85 3.34 13.04
CA LEU A 133 13.61 4.18 12.14
C LEU A 133 15.07 3.77 12.05
N GLN A 134 15.61 3.92 10.86
CA GLN A 134 17.02 3.76 10.51
C GLN A 134 17.63 5.12 10.13
N SER A 135 18.95 5.21 10.09
CA SER A 135 19.67 6.48 9.91
C SER A 135 19.34 7.23 8.61
N GLY A 136 18.85 6.52 7.60
CA GLY A 136 18.46 7.09 6.30
C GLY A 136 16.95 7.31 6.12
N ASP A 137 16.15 7.07 7.15
CA ASP A 137 14.70 7.24 7.05
C ASP A 137 14.35 8.69 7.39
N HIS A 138 14.02 9.48 6.37
CA HIS A 138 13.81 10.92 6.50
C HIS A 138 12.35 11.31 6.50
N THR A 139 11.50 10.54 5.81
CA THR A 139 10.08 10.79 5.64
C THR A 139 9.22 9.83 6.46
N LEU A 140 7.95 10.17 6.62
CA LEU A 140 6.98 9.24 7.21
C LEU A 140 6.89 7.95 6.38
N GLU A 141 6.96 8.04 5.04
CA GLU A 141 6.92 6.87 4.15
C GLU A 141 8.07 5.90 4.45
N ASP A 142 9.29 6.43 4.62
CA ASP A 142 10.45 5.60 4.98
C ASP A 142 10.18 4.86 6.30
N GLY A 143 9.64 5.58 7.29
CA GLY A 143 9.28 5.01 8.58
C GLY A 143 8.17 3.96 8.48
N LEU A 144 7.14 4.19 7.68
CA LEU A 144 6.06 3.22 7.45
C LEU A 144 6.57 1.92 6.84
N LYS A 145 7.51 2.00 5.89
CA LYS A 145 8.16 0.82 5.29
C LYS A 145 8.91 -0.05 6.30
N ARG A 146 9.28 0.50 7.47
CA ARG A 146 9.97 -0.24 8.55
C ARG A 146 9.01 -0.93 9.52
N ILE A 147 7.77 -0.47 9.62
CA ILE A 147 6.79 -1.04 10.56
C ILE A 147 6.36 -2.44 10.10
N PRO A 148 6.43 -3.45 10.99
CA PRO A 148 5.96 -4.79 10.68
C PRO A 148 4.47 -4.80 10.27
N GLY A 149 4.16 -5.53 9.20
CA GLY A 149 2.80 -5.64 8.64
C GLY A 149 2.40 -4.50 7.71
N ILE A 150 3.07 -3.35 7.73
CA ILE A 150 2.83 -2.26 6.77
C ILE A 150 3.65 -2.49 5.51
N GLN A 151 3.01 -2.30 4.37
CA GLN A 151 3.64 -2.26 3.05
C GLN A 151 3.28 -0.95 2.37
N VAL A 152 4.23 -0.38 1.64
CA VAL A 152 4.03 0.80 0.79
C VAL A 152 4.56 0.44 -0.58
N ASP A 153 3.70 0.46 -1.58
CA ASP A 153 4.06 0.14 -2.96
C ASP A 153 4.74 1.34 -3.67
N GLU A 154 5.11 1.17 -4.94
CA GLU A 154 5.77 2.21 -5.72
C GLU A 154 4.86 3.41 -6.02
N SER A 155 3.55 3.21 -6.04
CA SER A 155 2.58 4.29 -6.20
C SER A 155 2.39 5.13 -4.94
N GLY A 156 2.89 4.67 -3.79
CA GLY A 156 2.70 5.27 -2.46
C GLY A 156 1.47 4.72 -1.72
N LYS A 157 0.80 3.70 -2.26
CA LYS A 157 -0.35 3.07 -1.62
C LYS A 157 0.09 2.26 -0.42
N VAL A 158 -0.60 2.46 0.70
CA VAL A 158 -0.30 1.79 1.97
C VAL A 158 -1.29 0.68 2.22
N SER A 159 -0.78 -0.48 2.61
CA SER A 159 -1.57 -1.61 3.07
C SER A 159 -1.04 -2.13 4.41
N TYR A 160 -1.91 -2.77 5.18
CA TYR A 160 -1.55 -3.46 6.40
C TYR A 160 -2.04 -4.91 6.35
N MET A 161 -1.10 -5.86 6.49
CA MET A 161 -1.42 -7.29 6.43
C MET A 161 -2.13 -7.70 5.12
N GLY A 162 -1.66 -7.15 3.99
CA GLY A 162 -2.25 -7.40 2.67
C GLY A 162 -3.57 -6.66 2.39
N ARG A 163 -4.08 -5.89 3.35
CA ARG A 163 -5.30 -5.08 3.20
C ARG A 163 -4.96 -3.63 2.96
N ASP A 164 -5.57 -3.04 1.96
CA ASP A 164 -5.47 -1.60 1.73
C ASP A 164 -6.09 -0.84 2.90
N ILE A 165 -5.45 0.27 3.29
CA ILE A 165 -6.05 1.14 4.30
C ILE A 165 -7.27 1.86 3.73
N SER A 166 -8.34 1.93 4.51
CA SER A 166 -9.59 2.62 4.15
C SER A 166 -9.60 4.09 4.55
N GLN A 167 -8.77 4.48 5.53
CA GLN A 167 -8.65 5.84 6.04
C GLN A 167 -7.22 6.13 6.47
N PHE A 168 -6.81 7.39 6.28
CA PHE A 168 -5.52 7.91 6.75
C PHE A 168 -5.76 9.19 7.56
N TYR A 169 -5.42 9.14 8.82
CA TYR A 169 -5.60 10.24 9.76
C TYR A 169 -4.25 10.84 10.17
N ILE A 170 -4.24 12.14 10.41
CA ILE A 170 -3.17 12.85 11.10
C ILE A 170 -3.81 13.49 12.35
N GLU A 171 -3.36 13.05 13.53
CA GLU A 171 -3.96 13.48 14.81
C GLU A 171 -5.49 13.28 14.86
N GLY A 172 -5.98 12.18 14.28
CA GLY A 172 -7.40 11.81 14.26
C GLY A 172 -8.26 12.54 13.24
N MET A 173 -7.67 13.34 12.32
CA MET A 173 -8.39 14.07 11.27
C MET A 173 -7.95 13.60 9.88
N ASN A 174 -8.90 13.42 8.95
CA ASN A 174 -8.66 12.98 7.58
C ASN A 174 -8.53 14.20 6.64
N LEU A 175 -7.35 14.85 6.64
CA LEU A 175 -7.06 16.03 5.85
C LEU A 175 -7.04 15.76 4.34
N LEU A 176 -6.42 14.65 3.91
CA LEU A 176 -6.01 14.43 2.52
C LEU A 176 -6.94 13.50 1.75
N GLY A 177 -7.91 12.86 2.43
CA GLY A 177 -8.72 11.82 1.80
C GLY A 177 -7.84 10.69 1.25
N GLY A 178 -8.01 10.36 -0.02
CA GLY A 178 -7.22 9.32 -0.70
C GLY A 178 -5.81 9.74 -1.10
N ARG A 179 -5.44 11.05 -1.03
CA ARG A 179 -4.13 11.57 -1.48
C ARG A 179 -3.10 11.63 -0.35
N TYR A 180 -3.09 10.65 0.53
CA TYR A 180 -2.22 10.63 1.70
C TYR A 180 -0.72 10.51 1.37
N SER A 181 -0.36 10.20 0.14
CA SER A 181 1.04 10.26 -0.33
C SER A 181 1.67 11.64 -0.19
N LEU A 182 0.86 12.71 -0.26
CA LEU A 182 1.30 14.07 0.08
C LEU A 182 1.83 14.18 1.51
N ALA A 183 1.23 13.48 2.46
CA ALA A 183 1.71 13.46 3.84
C ALA A 183 2.88 12.48 4.03
N THR A 184 2.76 11.25 3.50
CA THR A 184 3.78 10.22 3.75
C THR A 184 5.13 10.59 3.19
N LYS A 185 5.18 11.25 2.04
CA LYS A 185 6.42 11.69 1.37
C LYS A 185 6.99 13.01 1.90
N ASN A 186 6.17 13.85 2.55
CA ASN A 186 6.60 15.19 2.94
C ASN A 186 6.69 15.41 4.46
N ILE A 187 6.01 14.63 5.31
CA ILE A 187 6.16 14.75 6.77
C ILE A 187 7.51 14.15 7.19
N PRO A 188 8.41 14.94 7.83
CA PRO A 188 9.66 14.42 8.35
C PRO A 188 9.44 13.35 9.42
N SER A 189 10.18 12.26 9.37
CA SER A 189 10.08 11.14 10.31
C SER A 189 10.33 11.55 11.77
N ASP A 190 11.17 12.59 12.00
CA ASP A 190 11.47 13.15 13.34
C ASP A 190 10.29 13.92 13.97
N LYS A 191 9.28 14.29 13.17
CA LYS A 191 8.05 14.93 13.64
C LYS A 191 7.00 13.93 14.10
N VAL A 192 7.18 12.65 13.78
CA VAL A 192 6.22 11.58 14.09
C VAL A 192 6.68 10.80 15.32
N THR A 193 5.81 10.67 16.31
CA THR A 193 6.06 9.88 17.52
C THR A 193 5.55 8.45 17.41
N GLY A 194 4.42 8.26 16.71
CA GLY A 194 3.82 6.93 16.60
C GLY A 194 2.89 6.79 15.40
N VAL A 195 2.64 5.55 15.05
CA VAL A 195 1.68 5.14 14.03
C VAL A 195 0.70 4.19 14.69
N GLU A 196 -0.56 4.55 14.70
CA GLU A 196 -1.65 3.70 15.17
C GLU A 196 -2.28 3.00 13.98
N VAL A 197 -2.31 1.68 14.05
CA VAL A 197 -3.07 0.83 13.13
C VAL A 197 -4.39 0.50 13.80
N LEU A 198 -5.48 1.00 13.23
CA LEU A 198 -6.83 0.79 13.70
C LEU A 198 -7.44 -0.35 12.89
N ARG A 199 -7.54 -1.53 13.49
CA ARG A 199 -8.16 -2.71 12.88
C ARG A 199 -9.67 -2.68 13.10
N HIS A 200 -10.44 -3.26 12.21
CA HIS A 200 -11.91 -3.25 12.26
C HIS A 200 -12.47 -1.83 12.44
N HIS A 201 -11.82 -0.87 11.76
CA HIS A 201 -12.08 0.54 11.96
C HIS A 201 -13.36 1.00 11.29
N GLN A 202 -14.28 1.53 12.08
CA GLN A 202 -15.44 2.27 11.59
C GLN A 202 -15.13 3.77 11.57
N ALA A 203 -15.15 4.34 10.36
CA ALA A 203 -14.86 5.77 10.17
C ALA A 203 -15.95 6.67 10.78
N ASN A 204 -17.17 6.16 10.93
CA ASN A 204 -18.35 6.87 11.39
C ASN A 204 -18.72 6.45 12.80
N LYS A 205 -19.11 7.41 13.64
CA LYS A 205 -19.54 7.12 15.02
C LYS A 205 -20.81 6.27 15.05
N VAL A 206 -21.73 6.53 14.16
CA VAL A 206 -23.01 5.81 14.05
C VAL A 206 -22.83 4.32 13.75
N ASP A 207 -21.71 3.94 13.09
CA ASP A 207 -21.42 2.57 12.69
C ASP A 207 -20.47 1.82 13.64
N ARG A 208 -20.05 2.42 14.76
CA ARG A 208 -19.08 1.82 15.70
C ARG A 208 -19.46 0.44 16.24
N ARG A 209 -20.73 0.07 16.18
CA ARG A 209 -21.24 -1.23 16.66
C ARG A 209 -21.08 -2.34 15.61
N ASP A 210 -20.89 -1.97 14.35
CA ASP A 210 -20.84 -2.93 13.25
C ASP A 210 -19.41 -3.43 13.09
N LEU A 211 -19.23 -4.76 12.95
CA LEU A 211 -17.94 -5.35 12.63
C LEU A 211 -17.59 -5.05 11.17
N THR A 212 -16.36 -4.65 10.93
CA THR A 212 -15.81 -4.45 9.59
C THR A 212 -14.40 -5.01 9.53
N ASP A 213 -13.92 -5.30 8.34
CA ASP A 213 -12.55 -5.68 8.08
C ASP A 213 -11.64 -4.49 7.70
N ASN A 214 -12.21 -3.28 7.71
CA ASN A 214 -11.48 -2.06 7.37
C ASN A 214 -10.30 -1.81 8.31
N VAL A 215 -9.19 -1.38 7.73
CA VAL A 215 -8.00 -0.93 8.47
C VAL A 215 -7.79 0.55 8.21
N ALA A 216 -7.44 1.30 9.24
CA ALA A 216 -7.05 2.70 9.10
C ALA A 216 -5.71 2.97 9.80
N LEU A 217 -5.01 4.00 9.34
CA LEU A 217 -3.80 4.51 9.99
C LEU A 217 -4.07 5.88 10.61
N ASN A 218 -3.53 6.10 11.81
CA ASN A 218 -3.50 7.41 12.44
C ASN A 218 -2.07 7.77 12.83
N ILE A 219 -1.60 8.89 12.32
CA ILE A 219 -0.24 9.39 12.54
C ILE A 219 -0.25 10.32 13.75
N ARG A 220 0.55 9.96 14.75
CA ARG A 220 0.76 10.75 15.96
C ARG A 220 2.00 11.63 15.81
N LEU A 221 1.79 12.93 15.88
CA LEU A 221 2.86 13.92 15.75
C LEU A 221 3.50 14.26 17.10
N SER A 222 4.71 14.78 17.07
CA SER A 222 5.37 15.29 18.26
C SER A 222 4.66 16.56 18.78
N PRO A 223 4.71 16.86 20.09
CA PRO A 223 4.07 18.07 20.64
C PRO A 223 4.51 19.36 19.96
N LYS A 224 5.78 19.46 19.57
CA LYS A 224 6.31 20.63 18.86
C LYS A 224 5.71 20.80 17.46
N ALA A 225 5.49 19.70 16.73
CA ALA A 225 4.89 19.73 15.41
C ALA A 225 3.38 20.11 15.42
N LYS A 226 2.70 19.93 16.54
CA LYS A 226 1.30 20.35 16.73
C LYS A 226 1.14 21.85 17.06
N LEU A 227 2.19 22.48 17.55
CA LEU A 227 2.12 23.89 18.04
C LEU A 227 2.56 24.91 17.00
N LYS A 228 3.49 24.55 16.13
CA LYS A 228 4.13 25.48 15.19
C LYS A 228 4.06 24.95 13.77
N PRO A 229 3.88 25.83 12.77
CA PRO A 229 4.02 25.43 11.38
C PRO A 229 5.45 24.96 11.14
N PHE A 230 5.59 23.98 10.25
CA PHE A 230 6.88 23.47 9.78
C PHE A 230 6.76 23.11 8.30
N GLY A 231 7.88 22.90 7.66
CA GLY A 231 7.91 22.55 6.25
C GLY A 231 9.17 21.78 5.89
N THR A 232 9.17 21.30 4.67
CA THR A 232 10.29 20.69 3.98
C THR A 232 10.51 21.43 2.68
N TYR A 233 11.76 21.76 2.39
CA TYR A 233 12.15 22.42 1.14
C TYR A 233 13.27 21.64 0.51
N GLU A 234 13.22 21.49 -0.80
CA GLU A 234 14.18 20.72 -1.56
C GLU A 234 14.55 21.44 -2.85
N ALA A 235 15.83 21.47 -3.16
CA ALA A 235 16.34 21.93 -4.45
C ALA A 235 17.30 20.89 -5.02
N ARG A 236 17.26 20.69 -6.32
CA ARG A 236 18.08 19.73 -7.07
C ARG A 236 18.71 20.37 -8.28
N LEU A 237 19.94 19.99 -8.54
CA LEU A 237 20.66 20.38 -9.75
C LEU A 237 21.54 19.22 -10.19
N GLY A 238 21.54 18.93 -11.47
CA GLY A 238 22.30 17.82 -12.00
C GLY A 238 22.52 17.89 -13.52
N HIS A 239 23.09 16.83 -14.02
CA HIS A 239 23.37 16.68 -15.44
C HIS A 239 23.14 15.23 -15.88
N ARG A 240 22.60 15.09 -17.07
CA ARG A 240 22.47 13.85 -17.84
C ARG A 240 22.93 14.13 -19.27
N SER A 241 23.21 13.11 -20.05
CA SER A 241 23.71 13.27 -21.43
C SER A 241 22.83 14.12 -22.36
N ASP A 242 21.54 14.25 -22.03
CA ASP A 242 20.55 15.02 -22.78
C ASP A 242 20.33 16.46 -22.23
N GLY A 243 21.02 16.85 -21.15
CA GLY A 243 20.96 18.20 -20.63
C GLY A 243 21.02 18.34 -19.12
N VAL A 244 20.70 19.54 -18.64
CA VAL A 244 20.71 19.90 -17.24
C VAL A 244 19.44 19.39 -16.55
N LEU A 245 19.60 18.72 -15.40
CA LEU A 245 18.52 18.31 -14.52
C LEU A 245 18.33 19.36 -13.42
N TYR A 246 17.09 19.68 -13.13
CA TYR A 246 16.75 20.59 -12.04
C TYR A 246 15.46 20.17 -11.31
N GLY A 247 15.33 20.61 -10.09
CA GLY A 247 14.12 20.47 -9.32
C GLY A 247 14.09 21.45 -8.17
N ALA A 248 12.93 21.96 -7.82
CA ALA A 248 12.69 22.77 -6.65
C ALA A 248 11.31 22.49 -6.07
N GLY A 249 11.19 22.46 -4.77
CA GLY A 249 9.91 22.24 -4.16
C GLY A 249 9.87 22.57 -2.68
N GLY A 250 8.66 22.80 -2.20
CA GLY A 250 8.42 23.04 -0.78
C GLY A 250 7.02 22.54 -0.37
N THR A 251 6.94 22.07 0.86
CA THR A 251 5.69 21.69 1.50
C THR A 251 5.60 22.34 2.87
N GLY A 252 4.63 23.22 3.05
CA GLY A 252 4.31 23.85 4.33
C GLY A 252 3.17 23.11 5.03
N MET A 253 3.30 22.92 6.35
CA MET A 253 2.38 22.11 7.15
C MET A 253 2.01 22.78 8.47
N LEU A 254 0.73 22.67 8.83
CA LEU A 254 0.21 23.11 10.12
C LEU A 254 -0.83 22.10 10.61
N PHE A 255 -0.63 21.53 11.79
CA PHE A 255 -1.53 20.52 12.37
C PHE A 255 -1.96 20.94 13.77
N ARG A 256 -3.02 21.72 13.86
CA ARG A 256 -3.69 22.09 15.12
C ARG A 256 -4.85 21.14 15.39
N LYS A 257 -5.40 21.18 16.59
CA LYS A 257 -6.50 20.32 17.04
C LYS A 257 -7.81 20.56 16.28
N ASP A 258 -8.01 21.79 15.81
CA ASP A 258 -9.24 22.24 15.13
C ASP A 258 -9.01 22.69 13.67
N PHE A 259 -7.76 22.81 13.28
CA PHE A 259 -7.36 23.23 11.93
C PHE A 259 -6.10 22.55 11.48
N GLN A 260 -6.13 21.96 10.28
CA GLN A 260 -4.98 21.37 9.61
C GLN A 260 -4.85 21.94 8.21
N MET A 261 -3.62 22.14 7.78
CA MET A 261 -3.30 22.61 6.42
C MET A 261 -2.00 21.96 5.95
N LEU A 262 -1.97 21.58 4.67
CA LEU A 262 -0.80 21.13 3.94
C LEU A 262 -0.83 21.78 2.55
N ALA A 263 0.20 22.58 2.25
CA ALA A 263 0.37 23.24 0.96
C ALA A 263 1.71 22.82 0.34
N THR A 264 1.67 22.41 -0.92
CA THR A 264 2.84 21.88 -1.63
C THR A 264 2.96 22.57 -2.99
N LEU A 265 4.17 22.98 -3.34
CA LEU A 265 4.54 23.46 -4.67
C LEU A 265 5.85 22.77 -5.08
N LYS A 266 5.88 22.10 -6.24
CA LYS A 266 7.04 21.39 -6.76
C LYS A 266 7.14 21.52 -8.26
N LEU A 267 8.36 21.61 -8.74
CA LEU A 267 8.69 21.58 -10.17
C LEU A 267 9.98 20.79 -10.37
N SER A 268 10.08 20.02 -11.43
CA SER A 268 11.30 19.29 -11.79
C SER A 268 11.29 18.78 -13.22
N ASN A 269 12.48 18.50 -13.75
CA ASN A 269 12.66 17.76 -15.00
C ASN A 269 13.42 16.44 -14.80
N ASP A 270 13.63 16.01 -13.57
CA ASP A 270 14.34 14.77 -13.22
C ASP A 270 13.41 13.53 -13.08
N GLY A 271 12.10 13.72 -13.23
CA GLY A 271 11.09 12.67 -13.10
C GLY A 271 10.88 12.10 -11.70
N ARG A 272 11.50 12.68 -10.67
CA ARG A 272 11.44 12.16 -9.29
C ARG A 272 10.56 13.00 -8.38
N MET A 273 10.71 14.33 -8.44
CA MET A 273 10.00 15.25 -7.54
C MET A 273 8.51 15.35 -7.93
N GLY A 274 7.62 15.28 -6.95
CA GLY A 274 6.18 15.34 -7.15
C GLY A 274 5.54 14.06 -7.71
N ARG A 275 6.34 13.06 -8.07
CA ARG A 275 5.85 11.81 -8.65
C ARG A 275 4.97 11.05 -7.66
N ASN A 276 3.79 10.61 -8.12
CA ASN A 276 2.83 9.81 -7.35
C ASN A 276 2.32 10.46 -6.04
N GLU A 277 2.59 11.76 -5.81
CA GLU A 277 2.12 12.42 -4.59
C GLU A 277 0.63 12.74 -4.63
N LEU A 278 0.08 13.01 -5.82
CA LEU A 278 -1.33 13.29 -6.03
C LEU A 278 -2.19 12.06 -6.32
N ASN A 279 -1.61 10.86 -6.30
CA ASN A 279 -2.36 9.63 -6.54
C ASN A 279 -3.47 9.45 -5.51
N VAL A 280 -4.67 9.10 -5.98
CA VAL A 280 -5.82 8.77 -5.14
C VAL A 280 -5.78 7.27 -4.84
N HIS A 281 -5.54 6.90 -3.59
CA HIS A 281 -5.40 5.50 -3.18
C HIS A 281 -6.70 4.88 -2.65
N PHE A 282 -7.73 5.68 -2.38
CA PHE A 282 -9.06 5.18 -2.06
C PHE A 282 -9.90 5.10 -3.32
N LYS A 283 -10.93 4.25 -3.32
CA LYS A 283 -11.87 4.18 -4.44
C LYS A 283 -12.51 5.54 -4.66
N GLY A 284 -12.16 6.18 -5.77
CA GLY A 284 -12.64 7.50 -6.16
C GLY A 284 -13.83 7.46 -7.10
N ALA A 285 -14.18 8.63 -7.66
CA ALA A 285 -15.12 8.74 -8.76
C ALA A 285 -14.48 8.17 -10.04
N ASP A 286 -15.28 7.49 -10.85
CA ASP A 286 -14.93 7.18 -12.22
C ASP A 286 -15.26 8.40 -13.09
N TRP A 287 -14.22 9.01 -13.66
CA TRP A 287 -14.31 10.17 -14.53
C TRP A 287 -14.25 9.80 -16.03
N SER A 288 -14.12 8.51 -16.35
CA SER A 288 -14.10 8.08 -17.75
C SER A 288 -15.46 8.30 -18.41
N SER A 289 -15.44 8.80 -19.64
CA SER A 289 -16.62 8.89 -20.48
C SER A 289 -16.62 7.78 -21.54
N GLU A 290 -17.77 7.54 -22.14
CA GLU A 290 -17.89 6.61 -23.27
C GLU A 290 -17.03 7.07 -24.46
N ALA A 291 -16.82 8.39 -24.65
CA ALA A 291 -15.96 8.93 -25.67
C ALA A 291 -14.47 8.58 -25.43
N GLU A 292 -14.00 8.66 -24.18
CA GLU A 292 -12.65 8.23 -23.81
C GLU A 292 -12.48 6.72 -23.96
N ARG A 293 -13.50 5.93 -23.65
CA ARG A 293 -13.47 4.47 -23.86
C ARG A 293 -13.49 4.10 -25.35
N ALA A 294 -14.16 4.90 -26.19
CA ALA A 294 -14.19 4.72 -27.64
C ALA A 294 -12.84 5.09 -28.27
N LEU A 295 -12.28 6.22 -27.88
CA LEU A 295 -10.99 6.74 -28.33
C LEU A 295 -10.14 7.10 -27.09
N PRO A 296 -9.44 6.11 -26.48
CA PRO A 296 -8.59 6.36 -25.32
C PRO A 296 -7.42 7.28 -25.68
N LEU A 297 -6.85 7.93 -24.67
CA LEU A 297 -5.65 8.74 -24.87
C LEU A 297 -4.52 7.84 -25.42
N LEU A 298 -3.91 8.31 -26.52
CA LEU A 298 -2.75 7.65 -27.10
C LEU A 298 -1.65 7.46 -26.04
N ALA A 299 -1.16 6.26 -25.91
CA ALA A 299 -0.16 5.91 -24.91
C ALA A 299 0.97 5.10 -25.53
N GLY A 300 2.20 5.57 -25.39
CA GLY A 300 3.38 4.80 -25.78
C GLY A 300 3.55 3.57 -24.90
N SER A 301 4.16 2.52 -25.46
CA SER A 301 4.49 1.33 -24.68
C SER A 301 5.48 1.63 -23.55
N GLN A 302 5.29 1.01 -22.38
CA GLN A 302 6.09 1.27 -21.19
C GLN A 302 6.74 -0.04 -20.70
N PRO A 303 8.04 -0.02 -20.37
CA PRO A 303 8.71 -1.18 -19.79
C PRO A 303 8.37 -1.35 -18.31
N SER A 304 8.49 -2.57 -17.78
CA SER A 304 8.31 -2.89 -16.38
C SER A 304 9.52 -2.47 -15.51
N MET A 305 9.93 -1.21 -15.61
CA MET A 305 11.01 -0.61 -14.82
C MET A 305 10.66 0.82 -14.40
N SER A 306 11.46 1.39 -13.50
CA SER A 306 11.24 2.78 -13.06
C SER A 306 11.27 3.75 -14.24
N GLU A 307 10.26 4.63 -14.34
CA GLU A 307 10.16 5.65 -15.38
C GLU A 307 11.42 6.54 -15.47
N THR A 308 12.10 6.76 -14.34
CA THR A 308 13.34 7.56 -14.31
C THR A 308 14.48 6.93 -15.11
N ARG A 309 14.39 5.64 -15.46
CA ARG A 309 15.40 4.94 -16.26
C ARG A 309 15.29 5.18 -17.77
N TYR A 310 14.07 5.42 -18.27
CA TYR A 310 13.81 5.50 -19.72
C TYR A 310 13.08 6.74 -20.18
N GLN A 311 12.34 7.40 -19.27
CA GLN A 311 11.48 8.51 -19.62
C GLN A 311 12.14 9.84 -19.32
N THR A 312 12.06 10.78 -20.26
CA THR A 312 12.25 12.20 -19.99
C THR A 312 10.94 12.74 -19.42
N SER A 313 10.99 13.51 -18.34
CA SER A 313 9.76 14.08 -17.79
C SER A 313 10.01 15.45 -17.15
N ARG A 314 9.04 16.34 -17.31
CA ARG A 314 8.94 17.62 -16.62
C ARG A 314 7.63 17.61 -15.85
N ASN A 315 7.71 17.80 -14.55
CA ASN A 315 6.56 17.78 -13.64
C ASN A 315 6.46 19.10 -12.90
N GLU A 316 5.27 19.65 -12.84
CA GLU A 316 4.91 20.84 -12.06
C GLU A 316 3.67 20.48 -11.27
N MET A 317 3.67 20.78 -9.98
CA MET A 317 2.59 20.37 -9.06
C MET A 317 2.33 21.45 -8.03
N ALA A 318 1.06 21.78 -7.84
CA ALA A 318 0.58 22.62 -6.76
C ALA A 318 -0.58 21.90 -6.03
N SER A 319 -0.57 21.94 -4.70
CA SER A 319 -1.61 21.32 -3.89
C SER A 319 -1.87 22.15 -2.63
N LEU A 320 -3.14 22.43 -2.34
CA LEU A 320 -3.59 23.07 -1.12
C LEU A 320 -4.66 22.21 -0.47
N ASN A 321 -4.40 21.76 0.73
CA ASN A 321 -5.30 20.93 1.51
C ASN A 321 -5.54 21.57 2.86
N ALA A 322 -6.80 21.79 3.22
CA ALA A 322 -7.20 22.39 4.47
C ALA A 322 -8.38 21.63 5.09
N LEU A 323 -8.35 21.46 6.39
CA LEU A 323 -9.45 20.88 7.17
C LEU A 323 -9.69 21.73 8.40
N ARG A 324 -10.94 22.10 8.63
CA ARG A 324 -11.38 22.84 9.80
C ARG A 324 -12.49 22.10 10.54
N LYS A 325 -12.28 21.89 11.82
CA LYS A 325 -13.27 21.36 12.75
C LYS A 325 -13.88 22.50 13.54
N LEU A 326 -15.20 22.61 13.47
CA LEU A 326 -15.96 23.64 14.17
C LEU A 326 -16.24 23.24 15.63
N LYS A 327 -16.58 24.22 16.47
CA LYS A 327 -16.93 24.02 17.89
C LYS A 327 -18.08 23.01 18.08
N ASN A 328 -19.04 23.02 17.16
CA ASN A 328 -20.16 22.06 17.14
C ASN A 328 -19.74 20.65 16.64
N GLY A 329 -18.44 20.40 16.35
CA GLY A 329 -17.90 19.14 15.91
C GLY A 329 -18.12 18.81 14.45
N ASN A 330 -18.67 19.71 13.64
CA ASN A 330 -18.74 19.57 12.20
C ASN A 330 -17.35 19.84 11.58
N GLU A 331 -17.10 19.26 10.41
CA GLU A 331 -15.82 19.39 9.72
C GLU A 331 -16.04 19.85 8.28
N TRP A 332 -15.18 20.76 7.84
CA TRP A 332 -15.03 21.17 6.46
C TRP A 332 -13.64 20.79 5.97
N ARG A 333 -13.55 20.18 4.82
CA ARG A 333 -12.30 19.85 4.14
C ARG A 333 -12.33 20.41 2.72
N LEU A 334 -11.24 21.09 2.35
CA LEU A 334 -10.97 21.57 1.00
C LEU A 334 -9.66 21.00 0.52
N ASN A 335 -9.66 20.36 -0.64
CA ASN A 335 -8.47 19.90 -1.34
C ASN A 335 -8.50 20.46 -2.76
N VAL A 336 -7.48 21.20 -3.14
CA VAL A 336 -7.26 21.74 -4.49
C VAL A 336 -5.91 21.24 -4.98
N ASN A 337 -5.90 20.58 -6.12
CA ASN A 337 -4.69 20.00 -6.68
C ASN A 337 -4.59 20.33 -8.17
N TYR A 338 -3.39 20.65 -8.61
CA TYR A 338 -3.05 20.85 -10.00
C TYR A 338 -1.73 20.17 -10.29
N SER A 339 -1.64 19.51 -11.42
CA SER A 339 -0.39 19.01 -11.96
C SER A 339 -0.30 19.23 -13.46
N HIS A 340 0.88 19.59 -13.90
CA HIS A 340 1.27 19.61 -15.31
C HIS A 340 2.44 18.64 -15.48
N ARG A 341 2.31 17.71 -16.43
CA ARG A 341 3.31 16.70 -16.73
C ARG A 341 3.60 16.70 -18.22
N ARG A 342 4.87 16.80 -18.59
CA ARG A 342 5.37 16.43 -19.91
C ARG A 342 6.24 15.21 -19.78
N SER A 343 6.04 14.23 -20.66
CA SER A 343 6.86 13.02 -20.66
C SER A 343 7.08 12.54 -22.06
N GLY A 344 8.23 11.88 -22.27
CA GLY A 344 8.56 11.30 -23.57
C GLY A 344 9.53 10.14 -23.43
N HIS A 345 9.46 9.19 -24.35
CA HIS A 345 10.38 8.07 -24.46
C HIS A 345 10.34 7.50 -25.88
N ASP A 346 11.41 6.85 -26.27
CA ASP A 346 11.54 6.14 -27.53
C ASP A 346 11.56 4.62 -27.30
N TYR A 347 10.98 3.89 -28.23
CA TYR A 347 11.01 2.43 -28.24
C TYR A 347 10.93 1.88 -29.65
N ALA A 348 11.40 0.64 -29.82
CA ALA A 348 11.12 -0.16 -30.98
C ALA A 348 10.35 -1.42 -30.56
N VAL A 349 9.44 -1.87 -31.42
CA VAL A 349 8.67 -3.10 -31.17
C VAL A 349 8.66 -3.96 -32.43
N LEU A 350 8.94 -5.24 -32.26
CA LEU A 350 8.72 -6.27 -33.24
C LEU A 350 7.50 -7.08 -32.81
N THR A 351 6.40 -6.93 -33.54
CA THR A 351 5.16 -7.67 -33.30
C THR A 351 5.07 -8.86 -34.23
N LYS A 352 4.83 -10.05 -33.66
CA LYS A 352 4.56 -11.27 -34.39
C LYS A 352 3.12 -11.69 -34.16
N TYR A 353 2.39 -11.80 -35.23
CA TYR A 353 1.03 -12.30 -35.29
C TYR A 353 1.05 -13.71 -35.85
N PRO A 354 0.80 -14.77 -35.07
CA PRO A 354 0.77 -16.13 -35.53
C PRO A 354 -0.34 -16.32 -36.58
N ASP A 355 0.01 -16.81 -37.78
CA ASP A 355 -0.95 -17.23 -38.78
C ASP A 355 -1.27 -18.73 -38.66
N THR A 356 -2.46 -19.08 -39.09
CA THR A 356 -2.94 -20.47 -39.14
C THR A 356 -2.33 -21.29 -40.25
N GLN A 357 -1.72 -20.64 -41.24
CA GLN A 357 -1.05 -21.27 -42.37
C GLN A 357 0.48 -21.42 -42.18
N GLY A 358 1.02 -21.05 -40.98
CA GLY A 358 2.40 -21.24 -40.59
C GLY A 358 3.36 -20.14 -41.04
N GLN A 359 2.87 -19.01 -41.59
CA GLN A 359 3.67 -17.83 -41.85
C GLN A 359 3.25 -16.69 -40.91
N ASP A 360 4.08 -16.46 -39.86
CA ASP A 360 3.84 -15.34 -38.93
C ASP A 360 3.91 -14.00 -39.69
N ILE A 361 2.87 -13.16 -39.49
CA ILE A 361 2.93 -11.76 -39.92
C ILE A 361 3.82 -11.03 -38.93
N THR A 362 4.89 -10.43 -39.42
CA THR A 362 5.86 -9.72 -38.58
C THR A 362 5.87 -8.23 -38.93
N VAL A 363 5.71 -7.37 -37.92
CA VAL A 363 5.70 -5.92 -38.05
C VAL A 363 6.77 -5.32 -37.16
N SER A 364 7.60 -4.44 -37.72
CA SER A 364 8.70 -3.76 -37.03
C SER A 364 8.45 -2.25 -37.00
N GLU A 365 8.32 -1.70 -35.81
CA GLU A 365 8.02 -0.30 -35.58
C GLU A 365 9.05 0.35 -34.68
N GLN A 366 9.40 1.61 -34.96
CA GLN A 366 10.15 2.48 -34.06
C GLN A 366 9.27 3.69 -33.76
N ALA A 367 9.14 4.04 -32.47
CA ALA A 367 8.27 5.11 -32.02
C ALA A 367 9.00 6.09 -31.11
N ASP A 368 8.86 7.38 -31.36
CA ASP A 368 9.15 8.48 -30.42
C ASP A 368 7.81 9.00 -29.92
N PHE A 369 7.55 8.75 -28.62
CA PHE A 369 6.29 9.09 -27.97
C PHE A 369 6.47 10.27 -27.02
N ARG A 370 5.59 11.25 -27.10
CA ARG A 370 5.56 12.44 -26.22
C ARG A 370 4.14 12.74 -25.79
N GLN A 371 3.98 13.05 -24.51
CA GLN A 371 2.70 13.39 -23.91
C GLN A 371 2.83 14.62 -23.01
N MET A 372 1.80 15.46 -23.04
CA MET A 372 1.60 16.57 -22.11
C MET A 372 0.21 16.42 -21.48
N GLU A 373 0.12 16.61 -20.19
CA GLU A 373 -1.14 16.47 -19.46
C GLU A 373 -1.24 17.50 -18.34
N HIS A 374 -2.39 18.17 -18.27
CA HIS A 374 -2.81 19.03 -17.18
C HIS A 374 -3.96 18.35 -16.44
N LEU A 375 -3.83 18.20 -15.14
CA LEU A 375 -4.87 17.68 -14.26
C LEU A 375 -5.20 18.72 -13.21
N ALA A 376 -6.48 18.99 -12.99
CA ALA A 376 -6.98 19.88 -11.97
C ALA A 376 -8.11 19.21 -11.19
N ASP A 377 -8.00 19.15 -9.87
CA ASP A 377 -8.98 18.55 -8.97
C ASP A 377 -9.38 19.51 -7.86
N LEU A 378 -10.67 19.60 -7.60
CA LEU A 378 -11.26 20.25 -6.43
C LEU A 378 -12.10 19.21 -5.66
N ASP A 379 -11.90 19.10 -4.35
CA ASP A 379 -12.76 18.33 -3.45
C ASP A 379 -13.14 19.20 -2.26
N LEU A 380 -14.43 19.50 -2.13
CA LEU A 380 -15.01 20.20 -0.99
C LEU A 380 -15.93 19.26 -0.25
N LYS A 381 -15.59 18.96 1.01
CA LYS A 381 -16.33 18.00 1.84
C LYS A 381 -16.83 18.64 3.13
N PHE A 382 -18.10 18.45 3.40
CA PHE A 382 -18.74 18.72 4.69
C PHE A 382 -19.02 17.42 5.42
N ARG A 383 -18.79 17.39 6.73
CA ARG A 383 -19.08 16.24 7.57
C ARG A 383 -19.65 16.66 8.93
N SER A 384 -20.76 16.05 9.31
CA SER A 384 -21.35 16.11 10.64
C SER A 384 -21.54 14.71 11.17
N ASP A 385 -20.69 14.28 12.11
CA ASP A 385 -20.63 12.92 12.62
C ASP A 385 -21.00 12.87 14.11
N ARG A 386 -22.18 12.33 14.42
CA ARG A 386 -22.76 12.16 15.76
C ARG A 386 -22.97 10.67 16.04
N ASP A 387 -23.20 10.33 17.29
CA ASP A 387 -23.40 8.93 17.68
C ASP A 387 -24.64 8.27 17.04
N THR A 388 -25.67 9.08 16.72
CA THR A 388 -26.92 8.63 16.11
C THR A 388 -27.12 9.06 14.67
N ARG A 389 -26.30 9.99 14.17
CA ARG A 389 -26.49 10.58 12.83
C ARG A 389 -25.16 10.96 12.19
N LEU A 390 -25.01 10.59 10.94
CA LEU A 390 -23.98 11.09 10.03
C LEU A 390 -24.64 11.90 8.91
N ILE A 391 -24.06 13.03 8.56
CA ILE A 391 -24.32 13.73 7.31
C ILE A 391 -22.96 14.05 6.70
N GLU A 392 -22.74 13.60 5.49
CA GLU A 392 -21.53 13.85 4.73
C GLU A 392 -21.92 14.27 3.31
N ASN A 393 -21.40 15.41 2.84
CA ASN A 393 -21.55 15.85 1.45
C ASN A 393 -20.18 16.17 0.88
N SER A 394 -19.93 15.73 -0.35
CA SER A 394 -18.69 15.94 -1.08
C SER A 394 -19.02 16.45 -2.48
N LEU A 395 -18.53 17.64 -2.80
CA LEU A 395 -18.55 18.21 -4.14
C LEU A 395 -17.15 18.09 -4.74
N THR A 396 -17.03 17.39 -5.85
CA THR A 396 -15.76 17.20 -6.56
C THR A 396 -15.86 17.71 -7.99
N ALA A 397 -14.82 18.41 -8.44
CA ALA A 397 -14.66 18.79 -9.84
C ALA A 397 -13.30 18.26 -10.34
N HIS A 398 -13.31 17.84 -11.59
CA HIS A 398 -12.14 17.26 -12.25
C HIS A 398 -11.99 17.87 -13.63
N GLY A 399 -10.77 18.22 -14.03
CA GLY A 399 -10.42 18.67 -15.39
C GLY A 399 -9.15 17.96 -15.84
N ARG A 400 -9.16 17.45 -17.07
CA ARG A 400 -8.04 16.84 -17.75
C ARG A 400 -7.90 17.43 -19.13
N PHE A 401 -6.72 17.96 -19.45
CA PHE A 401 -6.37 18.48 -20.77
C PHE A 401 -5.07 17.79 -21.16
N ALA A 402 -5.13 17.00 -22.24
CA ALA A 402 -4.00 16.17 -22.62
C ALA A 402 -3.72 16.27 -24.13
N GLU A 403 -2.43 16.30 -24.46
CA GLU A 403 -1.93 16.15 -25.81
C GLU A 403 -0.96 14.97 -25.85
N ALA A 404 -1.05 14.13 -26.88
CA ALA A 404 -0.12 13.05 -27.13
C ALA A 404 0.32 13.07 -28.60
N ASN A 405 1.59 12.81 -28.83
CA ASN A 405 2.19 12.73 -30.16
C ASN A 405 3.03 11.46 -30.23
N ALA A 406 2.89 10.71 -31.34
CA ALA A 406 3.75 9.60 -31.67
C ALA A 406 4.28 9.75 -33.07
N ALA A 407 5.59 9.74 -33.24
CA ALA A 407 6.23 9.60 -34.55
C ALA A 407 6.61 8.11 -34.68
N VAL A 408 5.96 7.41 -35.60
CA VAL A 408 6.12 5.97 -35.80
C VAL A 408 6.74 5.71 -37.16
N LEU A 409 7.85 4.99 -37.19
CA LEU A 409 8.48 4.49 -38.43
C LEU A 409 8.17 3.00 -38.54
N ASN A 410 7.44 2.62 -39.61
CA ASN A 410 7.14 1.23 -39.95
C ASN A 410 7.67 0.91 -41.34
N ALA A 411 8.63 0.00 -41.45
CA ALA A 411 9.23 -0.42 -42.72
C ALA A 411 9.60 0.76 -43.63
N ASP A 412 10.30 1.77 -43.10
CA ASP A 412 10.73 3.01 -43.75
C ASP A 412 9.59 4.00 -44.13
N VAL A 413 8.34 3.71 -43.74
CA VAL A 413 7.22 4.65 -43.87
C VAL A 413 7.02 5.40 -42.55
N ALA A 414 7.07 6.74 -42.63
CA ALA A 414 6.86 7.60 -41.46
C ALA A 414 5.37 7.90 -41.27
N HIS A 415 4.89 7.66 -40.07
CA HIS A 415 3.55 7.99 -39.58
C HIS A 415 3.64 8.96 -38.42
N GLN A 416 2.80 9.98 -38.43
CA GLN A 416 2.69 10.87 -37.26
C GLN A 416 1.28 10.81 -36.74
N GLU A 417 1.16 10.55 -35.46
CA GLU A 417 -0.11 10.54 -34.70
C GLU A 417 -0.11 11.71 -33.74
N ARG A 418 -1.18 12.49 -33.75
CA ARG A 418 -1.36 13.60 -32.82
C ARG A 418 -2.75 13.56 -32.22
N GLN A 419 -2.83 13.48 -30.91
CA GLN A 419 -4.09 13.48 -30.20
C GLN A 419 -4.21 14.67 -29.26
N GLN A 420 -5.39 15.27 -29.24
CA GLN A 420 -5.82 16.23 -28.23
C GLN A 420 -7.07 15.67 -27.54
N MET A 421 -7.11 15.75 -26.22
CA MET A 421 -8.23 15.27 -25.40
C MET A 421 -8.49 16.22 -24.24
N ASP A 422 -9.70 16.78 -24.21
CA ASP A 422 -10.22 17.62 -23.16
C ASP A 422 -11.38 16.90 -22.46
N ALA A 423 -11.30 16.78 -21.15
CA ALA A 423 -12.35 16.17 -20.34
C ALA A 423 -12.57 16.96 -19.05
N PHE A 424 -13.82 17.05 -18.60
CA PHE A 424 -14.16 17.64 -17.32
C PHE A 424 -15.33 16.92 -16.66
N GLY A 425 -15.37 16.96 -15.35
CA GLY A 425 -16.41 16.31 -14.57
C GLY A 425 -16.78 17.09 -13.34
N LEU A 426 -18.04 16.98 -12.95
CA LEU A 426 -18.58 17.50 -11.70
C LEU A 426 -19.39 16.41 -11.01
N ARG A 427 -19.14 16.17 -9.72
CA ARG A 427 -19.85 15.19 -8.91
C ARG A 427 -20.23 15.76 -7.57
N ASN A 428 -21.48 15.55 -7.17
CA ASN A 428 -21.95 15.73 -5.80
C ASN A 428 -22.28 14.34 -5.22
N ALA A 429 -21.80 14.05 -4.02
CA ALA A 429 -22.12 12.82 -3.30
C ALA A 429 -22.57 13.17 -1.88
N LEU A 430 -23.82 12.87 -1.56
CA LEU A 430 -24.44 13.04 -0.26
C LEU A 430 -24.59 11.67 0.40
N SER A 431 -24.21 11.55 1.65
CA SER A 431 -24.45 10.37 2.48
C SER A 431 -25.04 10.77 3.82
N MET A 432 -26.14 10.19 4.18
CA MET A 432 -26.85 10.39 5.44
C MET A 432 -27.07 9.03 6.10
N VAL A 433 -26.67 8.89 7.36
CA VAL A 433 -26.92 7.71 8.17
C VAL A 433 -27.63 8.12 9.42
N TYR A 434 -28.69 7.43 9.77
CA TYR A 434 -29.44 7.64 11.00
C TYR A 434 -29.65 6.29 11.69
N ARG A 435 -29.30 6.24 12.98
CA ARG A 435 -29.51 5.04 13.81
C ARG A 435 -30.24 5.40 15.09
N ARG A 436 -31.36 4.77 15.31
CA ARG A 436 -32.14 4.90 16.55
C ARG A 436 -32.61 3.55 17.00
N GLU A 437 -32.23 3.18 18.23
CA GLU A 437 -32.61 1.88 18.82
C GLU A 437 -32.26 0.71 17.89
N ARG A 438 -33.28 0.06 17.32
CA ARG A 438 -33.18 -1.12 16.45
C ARG A 438 -33.11 -0.75 14.96
N TRP A 439 -33.30 0.52 14.60
CA TRP A 439 -33.35 0.97 13.21
C TRP A 439 -32.05 1.62 12.78
N LYS A 440 -31.59 1.25 11.60
CA LYS A 440 -30.54 1.94 10.86
C LYS A 440 -31.08 2.32 9.48
N LEU A 441 -31.04 3.60 9.18
CA LEU A 441 -31.49 4.16 7.90
C LEU A 441 -30.31 4.86 7.25
N ASN A 442 -30.00 4.52 6.00
CA ASN A 442 -29.00 5.22 5.24
C ASN A 442 -29.66 5.75 3.96
N PHE A 443 -29.29 6.98 3.61
CA PHE A 443 -29.60 7.56 2.32
C PHE A 443 -28.28 8.01 1.68
N GLY A 444 -28.08 7.64 0.43
CA GLY A 444 -26.97 8.09 -0.40
C GLY A 444 -27.48 8.63 -1.71
N SER A 445 -26.95 9.78 -2.12
CA SER A 445 -27.26 10.38 -3.43
C SER A 445 -25.95 10.74 -4.11
N THR A 446 -25.76 10.30 -5.33
CA THR A 446 -24.64 10.68 -6.17
C THR A 446 -25.15 11.19 -7.49
N VAL A 447 -24.79 12.41 -7.83
CA VAL A 447 -25.07 13.00 -9.14
C VAL A 447 -23.74 13.39 -9.78
N GLN A 448 -23.52 12.94 -11.00
CA GLN A 448 -22.26 13.16 -11.72
C GLN A 448 -22.53 13.53 -13.18
N TYR A 449 -21.75 14.46 -13.67
CA TYR A 449 -21.66 14.78 -15.09
C TYR A 449 -20.21 14.68 -15.53
N VAL A 450 -19.97 14.09 -16.69
CA VAL A 450 -18.67 14.03 -17.35
C VAL A 450 -18.87 14.45 -18.80
N GLY A 451 -18.09 15.43 -19.22
CA GLY A 451 -18.08 15.92 -20.60
C GLY A 451 -16.70 15.76 -21.24
N MET A 452 -16.67 15.28 -22.43
CA MET A 452 -15.51 15.24 -23.32
C MET A 452 -15.89 15.96 -24.62
N PRO A 453 -15.70 17.30 -24.68
CA PRO A 453 -16.16 18.14 -25.81
C PRO A 453 -15.32 17.91 -27.05
N ASP A 454 -14.07 17.54 -26.93
CA ASP A 454 -13.19 17.22 -28.04
C ASP A 454 -12.18 16.13 -27.65
N ASN A 455 -12.12 15.06 -28.47
CA ASN A 455 -11.08 14.04 -28.45
C ASN A 455 -10.77 13.74 -29.91
N ALA A 456 -9.71 14.35 -30.45
CA ALA A 456 -9.32 14.25 -31.84
C ALA A 456 -7.98 13.53 -31.94
N LEU A 457 -7.89 12.54 -32.84
CA LEU A 457 -6.68 11.82 -33.20
C LEU A 457 -6.45 11.98 -34.72
N ASP A 458 -5.39 12.68 -35.05
CA ASP A 458 -4.96 12.95 -36.42
C ASP A 458 -3.85 11.99 -36.81
N PHE A 459 -3.98 11.38 -37.98
CA PHE A 459 -2.99 10.52 -38.61
C PHE A 459 -2.47 11.20 -39.85
N LEU A 460 -1.16 11.37 -39.92
CA LEU A 460 -0.46 11.97 -41.04
C LEU A 460 0.54 10.95 -41.62
N GLN A 461 0.49 10.72 -42.91
CA GLN A 461 1.43 9.87 -43.63
C GLN A 461 1.98 10.62 -44.80
N ASP A 462 3.30 10.66 -44.96
CA ASP A 462 3.98 11.51 -45.94
C ASP A 462 3.53 11.32 -47.41
N SER A 463 2.99 10.15 -47.77
CA SER A 463 2.67 9.81 -49.17
C SER A 463 1.20 9.54 -49.48
N VAL A 464 0.31 9.40 -48.47
CA VAL A 464 -1.06 8.89 -48.69
C VAL A 464 -2.14 9.84 -48.20
N GLY A 465 -1.80 10.89 -47.46
CA GLY A 465 -2.79 11.86 -46.98
C GLY A 465 -3.01 11.80 -45.46
N ALA A 466 -3.99 12.57 -44.98
CA ALA A 466 -4.32 12.68 -43.58
C ALA A 466 -5.68 12.04 -43.30
N SER A 467 -5.79 11.28 -42.23
CA SER A 467 -7.08 10.89 -41.68
C SER A 467 -7.28 11.45 -40.29
N ARG A 468 -8.53 11.65 -39.89
CA ARG A 468 -8.89 12.21 -38.57
C ARG A 468 -10.00 11.42 -37.94
N GLN A 469 -9.76 10.99 -36.73
CA GLN A 469 -10.78 10.39 -35.84
C GLN A 469 -11.17 11.38 -34.75
N ARG A 470 -12.47 11.60 -34.57
CA ARG A 470 -12.98 12.41 -33.44
C ARG A 470 -13.96 11.62 -32.60
N ALA A 471 -13.99 11.89 -31.29
CA ALA A 471 -14.97 11.35 -30.37
C ALA A 471 -15.42 12.44 -29.39
N TYR A 472 -16.74 12.59 -29.25
CA TYR A 472 -17.38 13.51 -28.32
C TYR A 472 -18.30 12.73 -27.39
N GLY A 473 -18.32 13.08 -26.13
CA GLY A 473 -19.15 12.37 -25.15
C GLY A 473 -19.68 13.26 -24.07
N HIS A 474 -20.93 13.00 -23.68
CA HIS A 474 -21.55 13.53 -22.49
C HIS A 474 -22.18 12.40 -21.73
N HIS A 475 -21.85 12.31 -20.47
CA HIS A 475 -22.31 11.27 -19.56
C HIS A 475 -22.91 11.92 -18.31
N PHE A 476 -24.20 11.74 -18.10
CA PHE A 476 -24.89 12.08 -16.88
C PHE A 476 -25.22 10.79 -16.12
N TYR A 477 -24.93 10.78 -14.84
CA TYR A 477 -25.15 9.66 -13.95
C TYR A 477 -25.78 10.13 -12.65
N THR A 478 -26.80 9.40 -12.19
CA THR A 478 -27.34 9.54 -10.83
C THR A 478 -27.53 8.17 -10.18
N GLU A 479 -27.23 8.09 -8.90
CA GLU A 479 -27.42 6.91 -8.08
C GLU A 479 -28.00 7.32 -6.73
N GLU A 480 -29.20 6.83 -6.43
CA GLU A 480 -29.87 7.00 -5.16
C GLU A 480 -29.90 5.66 -4.42
N THR A 481 -29.42 5.64 -3.20
CA THR A 481 -29.36 4.43 -2.36
C THR A 481 -30.15 4.65 -1.08
N PHE A 482 -31.02 3.72 -0.76
CA PHE A 482 -31.78 3.68 0.48
C PHE A 482 -31.45 2.36 1.18
N TYR A 483 -31.02 2.41 2.42
CA TYR A 483 -30.81 1.25 3.26
C TYR A 483 -31.71 1.36 4.48
N THR A 484 -32.50 0.35 4.71
CA THR A 484 -33.30 0.17 5.91
C THR A 484 -32.87 -1.11 6.59
N GLY A 485 -32.34 -1.01 7.80
CA GLY A 485 -31.95 -2.15 8.62
C GLY A 485 -32.71 -2.16 9.93
N TYR A 486 -33.29 -3.32 10.28
CA TYR A 486 -33.98 -3.54 11.54
C TYR A 486 -33.35 -4.67 12.32
N GLN A 487 -32.88 -4.39 13.52
CA GLN A 487 -32.32 -5.38 14.43
C GLN A 487 -33.44 -6.22 15.06
N LEU A 488 -33.73 -7.39 14.48
CA LEU A 488 -34.76 -8.32 14.94
C LEU A 488 -34.40 -8.92 16.30
N LEU A 489 -33.15 -9.39 16.43
CA LEU A 489 -32.53 -9.93 17.63
C LEU A 489 -31.18 -9.24 17.87
N PRO A 490 -30.60 -9.28 19.06
CA PRO A 490 -29.27 -8.68 19.32
C PRO A 490 -28.17 -9.10 18.33
N ALA A 491 -28.28 -10.32 17.79
CA ALA A 491 -27.33 -10.88 16.85
C ALA A 491 -27.81 -10.85 15.37
N LEU A 492 -29.08 -10.50 15.11
CA LEU A 492 -29.69 -10.67 13.80
C LEU A 492 -30.32 -9.38 13.31
N THR A 493 -29.87 -8.89 12.15
CA THR A 493 -30.43 -7.73 11.47
C THR A 493 -31.00 -8.13 10.13
N LEU A 494 -32.23 -7.72 9.86
CA LEU A 494 -32.83 -7.74 8.53
C LEU A 494 -32.60 -6.39 7.88
N ALA A 495 -32.12 -6.37 6.64
CA ALA A 495 -31.91 -5.13 5.92
C ALA A 495 -32.45 -5.21 4.50
N LEU A 496 -32.84 -4.06 3.99
CA LEU A 496 -33.30 -3.90 2.62
C LEU A 496 -32.62 -2.67 1.98
N PRO A 497 -31.43 -2.83 1.40
CA PRO A 497 -30.91 -1.84 0.47
C PRO A 497 -31.72 -1.78 -0.81
N VAL A 498 -32.10 -0.56 -1.20
CA VAL A 498 -32.71 -0.28 -2.50
C VAL A 498 -31.81 0.70 -3.22
N LYS A 499 -31.52 0.44 -4.48
CA LYS A 499 -30.67 1.27 -5.32
C LYS A 499 -31.40 1.62 -6.60
N LEU A 500 -31.52 2.89 -6.87
CA LEU A 500 -31.99 3.43 -8.13
C LEU A 500 -30.79 4.10 -8.84
N MET A 501 -30.53 3.74 -10.06
CA MET A 501 -29.46 4.30 -10.88
C MET A 501 -30.03 4.68 -12.25
N ALA A 502 -29.67 5.86 -12.73
CA ALA A 502 -29.98 6.28 -14.09
C ALA A 502 -28.73 6.89 -14.73
N LYS A 503 -28.54 6.59 -15.99
CA LYS A 503 -27.51 7.16 -16.86
C LYS A 503 -28.15 7.70 -18.12
N ALA A 504 -27.68 8.83 -18.57
CA ALA A 504 -28.02 9.39 -19.87
C ALA A 504 -26.73 9.70 -20.62
N ASN A 505 -26.59 9.15 -21.81
CA ASN A 505 -25.34 9.17 -22.56
C ASN A 505 -25.59 9.73 -23.95
N ARG A 506 -24.65 10.52 -24.40
CA ARG A 506 -24.49 10.90 -25.81
C ARG A 506 -23.06 10.64 -26.23
N LEU A 507 -22.88 9.90 -27.32
CA LEU A 507 -21.56 9.55 -27.86
C LEU A 507 -21.60 9.72 -29.37
N GLN A 508 -20.70 10.54 -29.91
CA GLN A 508 -20.53 10.73 -31.34
C GLN A 508 -19.08 10.39 -31.69
N THR A 509 -18.90 9.57 -32.71
CA THR A 509 -17.58 9.36 -33.30
C THR A 509 -17.66 9.65 -34.80
N ARG A 510 -16.60 10.27 -35.31
CA ARG A 510 -16.47 10.61 -36.74
C ARG A 510 -15.07 10.28 -37.17
N TRP A 511 -14.95 9.37 -38.11
CA TRP A 511 -13.70 9.06 -38.80
C TRP A 511 -13.77 9.59 -40.22
N GLN A 512 -12.77 10.35 -40.62
CA GLN A 512 -12.63 10.94 -41.94
C GLN A 512 -11.27 10.51 -42.49
N GLY A 513 -11.27 9.57 -43.42
CA GLY A 513 -10.20 9.08 -44.25
C GLY A 513 -10.70 9.07 -45.70
N ASP A 514 -10.43 8.00 -46.45
CA ASP A 514 -10.95 7.78 -47.78
C ASP A 514 -12.47 7.72 -47.85
N THR A 515 -13.07 7.30 -46.73
CA THR A 515 -14.52 7.26 -46.52
C THR A 515 -14.87 7.99 -45.22
N LEU A 516 -16.14 8.42 -45.10
CA LEU A 516 -16.66 9.01 -43.90
C LEU A 516 -17.42 7.96 -43.10
N ALA A 517 -16.94 7.64 -41.86
CA ALA A 517 -17.63 6.74 -40.96
C ALA A 517 -18.11 7.50 -39.72
N VAL A 518 -19.42 7.43 -39.44
CA VAL A 518 -20.05 8.17 -38.34
C VAL A 518 -20.86 7.26 -37.46
N ASN A 519 -20.72 7.40 -36.13
CA ASN A 519 -21.67 6.95 -35.12
C ASN A 519 -22.27 8.18 -34.42
N ALA A 520 -23.58 8.19 -34.24
CA ALA A 520 -24.28 9.23 -33.49
C ALA A 520 -25.24 8.58 -32.50
N LEU A 521 -24.67 8.24 -31.36
CA LEU A 521 -25.33 7.46 -30.32
C LEU A 521 -25.92 8.36 -29.24
N GLN A 522 -27.13 8.05 -28.82
CA GLN A 522 -27.80 8.65 -27.66
C GLN A 522 -28.67 7.62 -26.97
N GLY A 523 -28.85 7.80 -25.67
CA GLY A 523 -29.75 6.92 -24.94
C GLY A 523 -29.57 7.00 -23.44
N TRP A 524 -30.30 6.15 -22.76
CA TRP A 524 -30.32 6.05 -21.32
C TRP A 524 -30.38 4.59 -20.87
N ASP A 525 -29.89 4.35 -19.67
CA ASP A 525 -30.15 3.15 -18.91
C ASP A 525 -30.59 3.48 -17.48
N GLY A 526 -31.53 2.66 -16.99
CA GLY A 526 -32.04 2.72 -15.63
C GLY A 526 -31.93 1.38 -14.96
N THR A 527 -31.57 1.37 -13.70
CA THR A 527 -31.44 0.17 -12.88
C THR A 527 -32.16 0.40 -11.55
N LEU A 528 -33.08 -0.49 -11.23
CA LEU A 528 -33.68 -0.61 -9.90
C LEU A 528 -33.24 -1.91 -9.28
N SER A 529 -32.58 -1.86 -8.13
CA SER A 529 -32.15 -3.05 -7.40
C SER A 529 -32.65 -3.02 -5.97
N ALA A 530 -33.34 -4.07 -5.54
CA ALA A 530 -33.69 -4.29 -4.14
C ALA A 530 -32.92 -5.52 -3.63
N SER A 531 -32.23 -5.40 -2.51
CA SER A 531 -31.30 -6.43 -2.02
C SER A 531 -31.66 -6.87 -0.60
N PRO A 532 -32.70 -7.72 -0.41
CA PRO A 532 -32.96 -8.30 0.90
C PRO A 532 -31.69 -8.89 1.49
N GLN A 533 -31.39 -8.52 2.74
CA GLN A 533 -30.17 -8.95 3.43
C GLN A 533 -30.49 -9.52 4.80
N LEU A 534 -29.75 -10.56 5.15
CA LEU A 534 -29.70 -11.14 6.48
C LEU A 534 -28.29 -10.94 7.02
N GLU A 535 -28.17 -10.17 8.09
CA GLU A 535 -26.89 -9.90 8.74
C GLU A 535 -26.90 -10.55 10.14
N TYR A 536 -26.02 -11.50 10.34
CA TYR A 536 -25.81 -12.14 11.64
C TYR A 536 -24.47 -11.71 12.23
N GLN A 537 -24.46 -11.26 13.47
CA GLN A 537 -23.22 -10.86 14.18
C GLN A 537 -23.30 -11.31 15.64
N THR A 538 -22.30 -12.05 16.11
CA THR A 538 -22.20 -12.45 17.51
C THR A 538 -21.95 -11.25 18.43
N ALA A 539 -22.44 -11.30 19.67
CA ALA A 539 -22.27 -10.23 20.66
C ALA A 539 -20.79 -9.85 20.91
N GLY A 540 -19.89 -10.83 20.88
CA GLY A 540 -18.45 -10.65 21.00
C GLY A 540 -17.76 -10.16 19.72
N ARG A 541 -18.49 -9.88 18.65
CA ARG A 541 -17.94 -9.48 17.32
C ARG A 541 -16.91 -10.45 16.75
N ARG A 542 -16.98 -11.73 17.14
CA ARG A 542 -16.06 -12.76 16.65
C ARG A 542 -16.50 -13.38 15.34
N PHE A 543 -17.78 -13.30 15.03
CA PHE A 543 -18.33 -13.83 13.78
C PHE A 543 -19.38 -12.88 13.24
N ARG A 544 -19.28 -12.61 11.94
CA ARG A 544 -20.31 -11.91 11.15
C ARG A 544 -20.54 -12.68 9.86
N ALA A 545 -21.80 -12.85 9.50
CA ALA A 545 -22.21 -13.36 8.20
C ALA A 545 -23.27 -12.42 7.61
N THR A 546 -23.13 -12.11 6.33
CA THR A 546 -24.09 -11.32 5.57
C THR A 546 -24.46 -12.08 4.32
N LEU A 547 -25.74 -12.39 4.17
CA LEU A 547 -26.31 -12.95 2.95
C LEU A 547 -27.23 -11.90 2.33
N ALA A 548 -26.99 -11.57 1.07
CA ALA A 548 -27.82 -10.66 0.28
C ALA A 548 -28.26 -11.31 -1.02
N VAL A 549 -29.48 -11.02 -1.45
CA VAL A 549 -30.04 -11.48 -2.72
C VAL A 549 -30.49 -10.26 -3.53
N PRO A 550 -29.57 -9.60 -4.28
CA PRO A 550 -29.93 -8.49 -5.15
C PRO A 550 -30.89 -8.92 -6.26
N LEU A 551 -32.07 -8.35 -6.27
CA LEU A 551 -33.09 -8.47 -7.31
C LEU A 551 -33.02 -7.19 -8.14
N THR A 552 -32.60 -7.30 -9.38
CA THR A 552 -32.27 -6.13 -10.22
C THR A 552 -33.11 -6.14 -11.49
N LEU A 553 -33.80 -5.04 -11.72
CA LEU A 553 -34.46 -4.71 -12.97
C LEU A 553 -33.64 -3.67 -13.72
N ILE A 554 -33.32 -3.93 -14.98
CA ILE A 554 -32.56 -3.05 -15.86
C ILE A 554 -33.40 -2.74 -17.07
N ALA A 555 -33.45 -1.45 -17.44
CA ALA A 555 -34.06 -0.97 -18.66
C ALA A 555 -33.05 -0.12 -19.43
N GLN A 556 -32.84 -0.44 -20.69
CA GLN A 556 -31.88 0.25 -21.57
C GLN A 556 -32.57 0.67 -22.87
N HIS A 557 -32.32 1.87 -23.32
CA HIS A 557 -32.78 2.40 -24.57
C HIS A 557 -31.68 3.21 -25.24
N TYR A 558 -31.18 2.72 -26.34
CA TYR A 558 -30.13 3.38 -27.12
C TYR A 558 -30.48 3.45 -28.60
N ARG A 559 -30.02 4.49 -29.26
CA ARG A 559 -30.21 4.73 -30.66
C ARG A 559 -28.92 5.27 -31.31
N ASN A 560 -28.52 4.68 -32.45
CA ASN A 560 -27.50 5.23 -33.33
C ASN A 560 -28.21 5.83 -34.55
N THR A 561 -28.37 7.18 -34.54
CA THR A 561 -29.11 7.90 -35.60
C THR A 561 -28.38 7.92 -36.93
N ALA A 562 -27.05 7.77 -36.93
CA ALA A 562 -26.25 7.70 -38.17
C ALA A 562 -26.31 6.32 -38.87
N ARG A 563 -26.79 5.29 -38.15
CA ARG A 563 -26.84 3.89 -38.62
C ARG A 563 -28.22 3.30 -38.60
N ASP A 564 -29.25 4.09 -38.26
CA ASP A 564 -30.64 3.65 -38.05
C ASP A 564 -30.77 2.38 -37.16
N LEU A 565 -29.94 2.30 -36.13
CA LEU A 565 -29.92 1.20 -35.18
C LEU A 565 -30.56 1.66 -33.88
N ALA A 566 -31.60 0.97 -33.42
CA ALA A 566 -32.22 1.20 -32.13
C ALA A 566 -32.26 -0.12 -31.35
N VAL A 567 -31.85 -0.06 -30.07
CA VAL A 567 -31.83 -1.21 -29.18
C VAL A 567 -32.57 -0.86 -27.90
N GLN A 568 -33.51 -1.72 -27.54
CA GLN A 568 -34.23 -1.68 -26.28
C GLN A 568 -34.05 -3.01 -25.59
N ALA A 569 -33.76 -2.97 -24.29
CA ALA A 569 -33.61 -4.17 -23.46
C ALA A 569 -34.25 -3.95 -22.09
N GLN A 570 -35.00 -4.91 -21.62
CA GLN A 570 -35.48 -5.00 -20.25
C GLN A 570 -35.06 -6.35 -19.69
N LYS A 571 -34.43 -6.37 -18.52
CA LYS A 571 -33.92 -7.59 -17.92
C LYS A 571 -34.13 -7.59 -16.43
N PHE A 572 -34.52 -8.74 -15.92
CA PHE A 572 -34.56 -9.04 -14.50
C PHE A 572 -33.51 -10.06 -14.15
N CYS A 573 -32.74 -9.78 -13.09
CA CYS A 573 -31.67 -10.64 -12.60
C CYS A 573 -31.81 -10.82 -11.09
N ALA A 574 -31.53 -12.03 -10.64
CA ALA A 574 -31.33 -12.35 -9.24
C ALA A 574 -29.90 -12.77 -9.05
N ASP A 575 -29.21 -12.07 -8.16
CA ASP A 575 -27.81 -12.31 -7.80
C ASP A 575 -27.72 -12.79 -6.35
N TRP A 576 -26.54 -13.19 -5.90
CA TRP A 576 -26.28 -13.44 -4.49
C TRP A 576 -24.95 -12.80 -4.09
N TRP A 577 -24.86 -12.44 -2.83
CA TRP A 577 -23.66 -12.05 -2.16
C TRP A 577 -23.64 -12.61 -0.75
N LEU A 578 -22.63 -13.41 -0.46
CA LEU A 578 -22.36 -13.98 0.85
C LEU A 578 -20.99 -13.48 1.33
N GLU A 579 -20.95 -12.94 2.52
CA GLU A 579 -19.70 -12.61 3.22
C GLU A 579 -19.72 -13.21 4.62
N MET A 580 -18.64 -13.85 5.01
CA MET A 580 -18.41 -14.35 6.36
C MET A 580 -17.06 -13.86 6.85
N ILE A 581 -17.03 -13.30 8.06
CA ILE A 581 -15.82 -12.87 8.77
C ILE A 581 -15.79 -13.60 10.11
N TYR A 582 -14.71 -14.31 10.39
CA TYR A 582 -14.53 -15.03 11.63
C TYR A 582 -13.21 -14.67 12.30
N VAL A 583 -13.28 -14.10 13.51
CA VAL A 583 -12.16 -13.63 14.32
C VAL A 583 -12.14 -14.41 15.64
N PRO A 584 -11.65 -15.66 15.66
CA PRO A 584 -11.63 -16.49 16.86
C PRO A 584 -10.79 -15.87 17.99
N SER A 585 -9.75 -15.16 17.61
CA SER A 585 -8.87 -14.43 18.56
C SER A 585 -8.41 -13.11 17.92
N GLY A 586 -7.87 -12.19 18.71
CA GLY A 586 -7.27 -10.95 18.17
C GLY A 586 -6.09 -11.17 17.21
N GLN A 587 -5.64 -12.40 17.05
CA GLN A 587 -4.51 -12.78 16.22
C GLN A 587 -4.92 -13.42 14.89
N VAL A 588 -6.12 -14.00 14.81
CA VAL A 588 -6.58 -14.81 13.67
C VAL A 588 -7.85 -14.25 13.08
N GLU A 589 -7.88 -14.14 11.77
CA GLU A 589 -9.07 -13.77 11.02
C GLU A 589 -9.20 -14.64 9.77
N TRP A 590 -10.41 -15.14 9.55
CA TRP A 590 -10.87 -15.79 8.34
C TRP A 590 -11.90 -14.93 7.66
N ARG A 591 -11.83 -14.84 6.35
CA ARG A 591 -12.88 -14.22 5.55
C ARG A 591 -13.19 -15.09 4.35
N ALA A 592 -14.46 -15.34 4.11
CA ALA A 592 -14.96 -16.00 2.94
C ALA A 592 -15.99 -15.10 2.25
N THR A 593 -15.88 -14.98 0.92
CA THR A 593 -16.87 -14.28 0.11
C THR A 593 -17.30 -15.15 -1.06
N SER A 594 -18.57 -15.12 -1.40
CA SER A 594 -19.09 -15.69 -2.62
C SER A 594 -20.12 -14.75 -3.23
N ARG A 595 -20.03 -14.52 -4.52
CA ARG A 595 -20.96 -13.64 -5.22
C ARG A 595 -21.24 -14.11 -6.63
N GLN A 596 -22.45 -13.84 -7.08
CA GLN A 596 -22.81 -13.78 -8.48
C GLN A 596 -23.20 -12.35 -8.83
N GLN A 597 -22.83 -11.90 -9.99
CA GLN A 597 -23.18 -10.57 -10.50
C GLN A 597 -23.42 -10.63 -12.00
N HIS A 598 -24.59 -10.14 -12.43
CA HIS A 598 -24.87 -9.84 -13.83
C HIS A 598 -24.41 -8.43 -14.19
N GLY A 599 -23.95 -8.27 -15.41
CA GLY A 599 -23.63 -6.98 -16.00
C GLY A 599 -24.05 -6.93 -17.45
N PHE A 600 -24.25 -5.72 -17.92
CA PHE A 600 -24.77 -5.45 -19.26
C PHE A 600 -23.87 -4.43 -19.94
N GLY A 601 -23.79 -4.53 -21.26
CA GLY A 601 -23.13 -3.58 -22.10
C GLY A 601 -23.74 -2.19 -22.01
N ASP A 602 -23.05 -1.25 -22.60
CA ASP A 602 -23.43 0.16 -22.63
C ASP A 602 -23.52 0.69 -24.07
N ILE A 603 -23.71 2.00 -24.19
CA ILE A 603 -23.84 2.69 -25.49
C ILE A 603 -22.63 2.45 -26.41
N ALA A 604 -21.42 2.22 -25.85
CA ALA A 604 -20.22 1.99 -26.66
C ALA A 604 -20.25 0.64 -27.43
N ASP A 605 -21.05 -0.34 -27.00
CA ASP A 605 -21.23 -1.61 -27.75
C ASP A 605 -21.93 -1.40 -29.10
N LEU A 606 -22.60 -0.27 -29.28
CA LEU A 606 -23.33 0.08 -30.49
C LEU A 606 -22.51 0.92 -31.51
N LEU A 607 -21.19 1.00 -31.31
CA LEU A 607 -20.23 1.63 -32.20
C LEU A 607 -19.96 0.73 -33.43
N THR A 608 -20.92 0.64 -34.33
CA THR A 608 -20.84 -0.24 -35.50
C THR A 608 -20.07 0.37 -36.67
N ALA A 609 -19.90 1.70 -36.74
CA ALA A 609 -18.96 2.32 -37.66
C ALA A 609 -17.52 2.16 -37.12
N PRO A 610 -16.53 1.89 -37.96
CA PRO A 610 -15.14 1.76 -37.59
C PRO A 610 -14.61 2.98 -36.83
N ILE A 611 -13.74 2.71 -35.83
CA ILE A 611 -12.99 3.71 -35.07
C ILE A 611 -11.53 3.38 -35.24
N GLN A 612 -10.76 4.28 -35.80
CA GLN A 612 -9.31 4.18 -35.90
C GLN A 612 -8.70 4.64 -34.59
N THR A 613 -7.89 3.82 -33.94
CA THR A 613 -7.28 4.08 -32.64
C THR A 613 -5.78 4.37 -32.72
N ASP A 614 -5.12 3.94 -33.76
CA ASP A 614 -3.76 4.28 -34.15
C ASP A 614 -3.63 4.17 -35.69
N TYR A 615 -2.45 4.40 -36.28
CA TYR A 615 -2.26 4.48 -37.75
C TYR A 615 -2.67 3.21 -38.49
N ARG A 616 -2.70 2.04 -37.84
CA ARG A 616 -3.06 0.74 -38.43
C ARG A 616 -4.17 -0.04 -37.72
N THR A 617 -4.65 0.42 -36.57
CA THR A 617 -5.65 -0.32 -35.78
C THR A 617 -7.03 0.30 -35.93
N ILE A 618 -7.97 -0.53 -36.34
CA ILE A 618 -9.39 -0.18 -36.48
C ILE A 618 -10.19 -1.05 -35.49
N SER A 619 -11.09 -0.44 -34.74
CA SER A 619 -11.99 -1.14 -33.80
C SER A 619 -13.42 -1.12 -34.31
N VAL A 620 -14.07 -2.28 -34.34
CA VAL A 620 -15.48 -2.44 -34.72
C VAL A 620 -16.22 -3.24 -33.65
N ARG A 621 -17.39 -2.75 -33.25
CA ARG A 621 -18.26 -3.42 -32.29
C ARG A 621 -19.36 -4.22 -32.98
N SER A 622 -19.91 -5.21 -32.26
CA SER A 622 -20.95 -6.08 -32.78
C SER A 622 -22.32 -5.42 -32.98
N GLY A 623 -22.55 -4.25 -32.38
CA GLY A 623 -23.87 -3.60 -32.40
C GLY A 623 -24.90 -4.25 -31.46
N VAL A 624 -24.46 -5.17 -30.62
CA VAL A 624 -25.29 -5.90 -29.66
C VAL A 624 -24.85 -5.57 -28.23
N LEU A 625 -25.80 -5.24 -27.37
CA LEU A 625 -25.50 -5.03 -25.94
C LEU A 625 -24.96 -6.33 -25.31
N GLY A 626 -23.69 -6.29 -24.95
CA GLY A 626 -23.03 -7.41 -24.31
C GLY A 626 -23.65 -7.76 -22.96
N GLN A 627 -23.68 -9.04 -22.61
CA GLN A 627 -24.15 -9.52 -21.32
C GLN A 627 -23.05 -10.37 -20.70
N TYR A 628 -22.84 -10.20 -19.42
CA TYR A 628 -21.92 -11.07 -18.70
C TYR A 628 -22.47 -11.45 -17.33
N ARG A 629 -22.07 -12.60 -16.86
CA ARG A 629 -22.31 -13.10 -15.51
C ARG A 629 -20.98 -13.51 -14.92
N ILE A 630 -20.67 -12.97 -13.77
CA ILE A 630 -19.45 -13.28 -13.02
C ILE A 630 -19.86 -14.01 -11.75
N MET A 631 -19.27 -15.19 -11.51
CA MET A 631 -19.35 -15.93 -10.27
C MET A 631 -17.97 -15.96 -9.65
N SER A 632 -17.84 -15.53 -8.40
CA SER A 632 -16.58 -15.57 -7.68
C SER A 632 -16.74 -16.15 -6.28
N ALA A 633 -15.69 -16.82 -5.82
CA ALA A 633 -15.55 -17.30 -4.46
C ALA A 633 -14.13 -17.04 -4.00
N ASP A 634 -13.98 -16.38 -2.86
CA ASP A 634 -12.70 -16.01 -2.30
C ASP A 634 -12.62 -16.43 -0.83
N LEU A 635 -11.46 -16.95 -0.42
CA LEU A 635 -11.15 -17.30 0.97
C LEU A 635 -9.84 -16.63 1.34
N SER A 636 -9.82 -15.90 2.45
CA SER A 636 -8.61 -15.34 3.00
C SER A 636 -8.43 -15.71 4.47
N TYR A 637 -7.19 -15.89 4.85
CA TYR A 637 -6.73 -16.16 6.20
C TYR A 637 -5.64 -15.17 6.57
N SER A 638 -5.71 -14.59 7.74
CA SER A 638 -4.64 -13.79 8.30
C SER A 638 -4.35 -14.18 9.74
N TRP A 639 -3.08 -14.32 10.05
CA TRP A 639 -2.57 -14.56 11.39
C TRP A 639 -1.47 -13.56 11.72
N GLN A 640 -1.55 -12.99 12.91
CA GLN A 640 -0.55 -12.05 13.41
C GLN A 640 -0.23 -12.29 14.87
N GLU A 641 1.03 -12.21 15.21
CA GLU A 641 1.52 -12.23 16.59
C GLU A 641 2.29 -10.91 16.84
N PRO A 642 1.61 -9.87 17.37
CA PRO A 642 2.19 -8.52 17.47
C PRO A 642 3.43 -8.45 18.37
N LEU A 643 3.52 -9.29 19.40
CA LEU A 643 4.64 -9.29 20.35
C LEU A 643 5.89 -9.96 19.79
N SER A 644 5.71 -11.04 19.06
CA SER A 644 6.81 -11.76 18.39
C SER A 644 7.02 -11.33 16.94
N PHE A 645 6.16 -10.41 16.42
CA PHE A 645 6.25 -9.85 15.06
C PHE A 645 6.19 -10.86 13.92
N TRP A 646 5.44 -11.94 14.10
CA TRP A 646 5.08 -12.83 13.01
C TRP A 646 3.80 -12.39 12.34
N HIS A 647 3.80 -12.46 11.01
CA HIS A 647 2.63 -12.15 10.20
C HIS A 647 2.55 -13.17 9.08
N PHE A 648 1.38 -13.75 8.92
CA PHE A 648 1.07 -14.66 7.82
C PHE A 648 -0.28 -14.31 7.22
N THR A 649 -0.34 -14.24 5.89
CA THR A 649 -1.57 -14.08 5.14
C THR A 649 -1.61 -15.10 4.02
N ALA A 650 -2.80 -15.65 3.75
CA ALA A 650 -3.04 -16.50 2.60
C ALA A 650 -4.41 -16.18 2.04
N GLN A 651 -4.54 -16.17 0.72
CA GLN A 651 -5.80 -16.01 0.03
C GLN A 651 -5.88 -16.91 -1.19
N ALA A 652 -7.08 -17.37 -1.51
CA ALA A 652 -7.39 -18.16 -2.70
C ALA A 652 -8.71 -17.67 -3.28
N GLY A 653 -8.77 -17.55 -4.60
CA GLY A 653 -9.94 -17.07 -5.31
C GLY A 653 -10.21 -17.90 -6.56
N TYR A 654 -11.48 -18.07 -6.86
CA TYR A 654 -11.98 -18.61 -8.11
C TYR A 654 -12.96 -17.63 -8.75
N ASN A 655 -12.79 -17.41 -10.04
CA ASN A 655 -13.66 -16.54 -10.82
C ASN A 655 -14.08 -17.26 -12.10
N ARG A 656 -15.38 -17.30 -12.37
CA ARG A 656 -15.96 -17.74 -13.66
C ARG A 656 -16.73 -16.61 -14.28
N ARG A 657 -16.36 -16.24 -15.49
CA ARG A 657 -17.06 -15.24 -16.29
C ARG A 657 -17.74 -15.92 -17.49
N PHE A 658 -19.04 -15.75 -17.60
CA PHE A 658 -19.79 -15.98 -18.81
C PHE A 658 -19.96 -14.65 -19.55
N SER A 659 -19.77 -14.63 -20.87
CA SER A 659 -19.97 -13.44 -21.70
C SER A 659 -20.73 -13.84 -22.98
N SER A 660 -21.67 -12.99 -23.42
CA SER A 660 -22.42 -13.19 -24.67
C SER A 660 -21.66 -12.71 -25.91
N VAL A 661 -20.59 -11.94 -25.71
CA VAL A 661 -19.75 -11.40 -26.77
C VAL A 661 -18.29 -11.79 -26.52
N VAL A 662 -17.55 -12.07 -27.60
CA VAL A 662 -16.12 -12.36 -27.57
C VAL A 662 -15.36 -11.27 -28.32
N ARG A 663 -14.24 -10.89 -27.76
CA ARG A 663 -13.29 -9.97 -28.42
C ARG A 663 -12.21 -10.75 -29.14
N GLY A 664 -11.78 -10.22 -30.27
CA GLY A 664 -10.76 -10.82 -31.08
C GLY A 664 -10.08 -9.83 -32.01
N GLN A 665 -9.32 -10.39 -32.91
CA GLN A 665 -8.61 -9.64 -33.93
C GLN A 665 -8.62 -10.37 -35.28
N GLN A 666 -8.59 -9.59 -36.34
CA GLN A 666 -8.24 -10.02 -37.67
C GLN A 666 -7.04 -9.20 -38.13
N VAL A 667 -5.99 -9.85 -38.58
CA VAL A 667 -4.73 -9.21 -38.90
C VAL A 667 -4.40 -9.43 -40.36
N SER A 668 -4.06 -8.36 -41.06
CA SER A 668 -3.46 -8.36 -42.42
C SER A 668 -2.03 -7.79 -42.34
N SER A 669 -1.36 -7.72 -43.48
CA SER A 669 -0.04 -7.06 -43.57
C SER A 669 -0.08 -5.60 -43.13
N ASP A 670 -1.17 -4.90 -43.42
CA ASP A 670 -1.26 -3.44 -43.32
C ASP A 670 -2.09 -2.99 -42.11
N ASP A 671 -3.13 -3.79 -41.74
CA ASP A 671 -4.14 -3.40 -40.77
C ASP A 671 -4.37 -4.44 -39.69
N VAL A 672 -4.82 -3.98 -38.53
CA VAL A 672 -5.32 -4.79 -37.43
C VAL A 672 -6.78 -4.38 -37.15
N ALA A 673 -7.72 -5.27 -37.43
CA ALA A 673 -9.10 -5.07 -37.05
C ALA A 673 -9.37 -5.72 -35.66
N LEU A 674 -9.67 -4.91 -34.66
CA LEU A 674 -10.16 -5.37 -33.38
C LEU A 674 -11.66 -5.57 -33.48
N LEU A 675 -12.10 -6.80 -33.28
CA LEU A 675 -13.49 -7.22 -33.51
C LEU A 675 -14.16 -7.57 -32.19
N GLU A 676 -15.44 -7.25 -32.09
CA GLU A 676 -16.32 -7.82 -31.09
C GLU A 676 -17.43 -8.60 -31.80
N VAL A 677 -17.55 -9.89 -31.47
CA VAL A 677 -18.48 -10.82 -32.12
C VAL A 677 -19.47 -11.35 -31.11
N ALA A 678 -20.75 -11.38 -31.48
CA ALA A 678 -21.83 -11.93 -30.64
C ALA A 678 -21.72 -13.46 -30.58
N ARG A 679 -20.80 -13.97 -29.75
CA ARG A 679 -20.59 -15.40 -29.52
C ARG A 679 -20.45 -15.68 -28.03
N PRO A 680 -21.37 -16.48 -27.45
CA PRO A 680 -21.28 -16.83 -26.02
C PRO A 680 -20.03 -17.65 -25.70
N HIS A 681 -19.38 -17.33 -24.58
CA HIS A 681 -18.22 -18.07 -24.09
C HIS A 681 -18.05 -17.97 -22.58
N THR A 682 -17.18 -18.80 -22.04
CA THR A 682 -16.79 -18.78 -20.62
C THR A 682 -15.30 -18.56 -20.49
N ALA A 683 -14.90 -17.91 -19.42
CA ALA A 683 -13.52 -17.77 -18.96
C ALA A 683 -13.45 -18.11 -17.47
N ASP A 684 -12.44 -18.88 -17.09
CA ASP A 684 -12.21 -19.31 -15.71
C ASP A 684 -10.86 -18.79 -15.23
N ALA A 685 -10.76 -18.40 -13.96
CA ALA A 685 -9.50 -18.01 -13.33
C ALA A 685 -9.44 -18.51 -11.89
N VAL A 686 -8.26 -18.99 -11.49
CA VAL A 686 -7.91 -19.37 -10.12
C VAL A 686 -6.71 -18.53 -9.70
N THR A 687 -6.75 -17.99 -8.50
CA THR A 687 -5.64 -17.26 -7.89
C THR A 687 -5.37 -17.80 -6.49
N ALA A 688 -4.10 -17.87 -6.12
CA ALA A 688 -3.69 -18.20 -4.75
C ALA A 688 -2.46 -17.36 -4.41
N GLU A 689 -2.46 -16.75 -3.23
CA GLU A 689 -1.37 -15.92 -2.76
C GLU A 689 -1.08 -16.23 -1.28
N ALA A 690 0.18 -16.19 -0.89
CA ALA A 690 0.58 -16.32 0.50
C ALA A 690 1.77 -15.41 0.80
N SER A 691 1.78 -14.82 2.00
CA SER A 691 2.89 -13.98 2.47
C SER A 691 3.19 -14.30 3.93
N LEU A 692 4.47 -14.47 4.24
CA LEU A 692 4.98 -14.68 5.59
C LEU A 692 6.02 -13.62 5.89
N SER A 693 5.93 -12.96 7.03
CA SER A 693 6.95 -12.01 7.46
C SER A 693 7.27 -12.12 8.94
N LYS A 694 8.53 -11.86 9.26
CA LYS A 694 9.08 -11.80 10.63
C LYS A 694 9.91 -10.54 10.79
N TYR A 695 9.72 -9.84 11.90
CA TYR A 695 10.60 -8.76 12.30
C TYR A 695 11.37 -9.14 13.57
N ILE A 696 12.69 -8.99 13.53
CA ILE A 696 13.61 -9.27 14.66
C ILE A 696 14.04 -7.92 15.22
N LEU A 697 13.45 -7.52 16.34
CA LEU A 697 13.61 -6.19 16.91
C LEU A 697 15.06 -5.89 17.32
N SER A 698 15.78 -6.85 17.90
CA SER A 698 17.19 -6.69 18.33
C SER A 698 18.15 -6.35 17.20
N LEU A 699 17.90 -6.88 16.01
CA LEU A 699 18.68 -6.66 14.79
C LEU A 699 18.04 -5.65 13.84
N LYS A 700 16.89 -5.09 14.20
CA LYS A 700 16.05 -4.27 13.28
C LYS A 700 15.92 -4.93 11.90
N THR A 701 15.73 -6.24 11.88
CA THR A 701 15.74 -7.07 10.66
C THR A 701 14.34 -7.52 10.31
N ARG A 702 13.92 -7.28 9.09
CA ARG A 702 12.69 -7.79 8.50
C ARG A 702 13.01 -8.86 7.46
N LEU A 703 12.38 -10.01 7.61
CA LEU A 703 12.37 -11.09 6.64
C LEU A 703 10.95 -11.22 6.12
N SER A 704 10.76 -11.31 4.83
CA SER A 704 9.46 -11.64 4.24
C SER A 704 9.63 -12.52 3.02
N MET A 705 8.68 -13.44 2.86
CA MET A 705 8.54 -14.30 1.69
C MET A 705 7.12 -14.17 1.18
N ASP A 706 6.96 -14.06 -0.11
CA ASP A 706 5.68 -14.00 -0.80
C ASP A 706 5.66 -14.98 -1.96
N GLY A 707 4.51 -15.58 -2.19
CA GLY A 707 4.26 -16.49 -3.29
C GLY A 707 2.87 -16.23 -3.86
N ALA A 708 2.78 -16.27 -5.19
CA ALA A 708 1.51 -16.17 -5.90
C ALA A 708 1.44 -17.20 -7.01
N TYR A 709 0.26 -17.76 -7.22
CA TYR A 709 -0.08 -18.63 -8.32
C TYR A 709 -1.36 -18.13 -8.98
N GLY A 710 -1.36 -18.07 -10.30
CA GLY A 710 -2.54 -17.80 -11.08
C GLY A 710 -2.68 -18.78 -12.23
N TRP A 711 -3.89 -19.20 -12.47
CA TRP A 711 -4.28 -19.98 -13.65
C TRP A 711 -5.52 -19.37 -14.27
N GLN A 712 -5.54 -19.30 -15.61
CA GLN A 712 -6.69 -18.77 -16.35
C GLN A 712 -6.92 -19.52 -17.64
N GLN A 713 -8.18 -19.70 -18.00
CA GLN A 713 -8.63 -20.13 -19.30
C GLN A 713 -9.40 -18.98 -19.94
N ASN A 714 -8.95 -18.56 -21.13
CA ASN A 714 -9.59 -17.50 -21.90
C ASN A 714 -9.97 -18.00 -23.29
N ARG A 715 -11.00 -17.38 -23.87
CA ARG A 715 -11.39 -17.56 -25.26
C ARG A 715 -11.34 -16.23 -25.97
N SER A 716 -10.72 -16.21 -27.13
CA SER A 716 -10.63 -15.06 -28.03
C SER A 716 -11.11 -15.45 -29.42
N TRP A 717 -11.43 -14.47 -30.25
CA TRP A 717 -11.80 -14.69 -31.63
C TRP A 717 -10.63 -14.27 -32.52
N SER A 718 -10.17 -15.16 -33.39
CA SER A 718 -9.08 -14.86 -34.34
C SER A 718 -9.28 -15.67 -35.60
N GLN A 719 -9.18 -15.01 -36.75
CA GLN A 719 -9.33 -15.64 -38.05
C GLN A 719 -10.61 -16.49 -38.13
N ASP A 720 -11.74 -15.89 -37.77
CA ASP A 720 -13.10 -16.48 -37.81
C ASP A 720 -13.33 -17.73 -36.97
N ARG A 721 -12.53 -17.96 -35.94
CA ARG A 721 -12.66 -19.10 -35.02
C ARG A 721 -12.35 -18.74 -33.56
N PHE A 722 -12.86 -19.56 -32.67
CA PHE A 722 -12.45 -19.50 -31.27
C PHE A 722 -11.02 -20.01 -31.07
N VAL A 723 -10.21 -19.21 -30.41
CA VAL A 723 -8.91 -19.61 -29.87
C VAL A 723 -9.03 -19.70 -28.36
N THR A 724 -8.86 -20.91 -27.82
CA THR A 724 -8.82 -21.12 -26.38
C THR A 724 -7.37 -21.10 -25.91
N THR A 725 -7.08 -20.29 -24.92
CA THR A 725 -5.75 -20.16 -24.31
C THR A 725 -5.81 -20.48 -22.84
N TYR A 726 -4.77 -21.17 -22.36
CA TYR A 726 -4.56 -21.48 -20.94
C TYR A 726 -3.28 -20.78 -20.48
N GLY A 727 -3.43 -19.89 -19.53
CA GLY A 727 -2.31 -19.20 -18.91
C GLY A 727 -2.09 -19.70 -17.50
N SER A 728 -0.86 -19.93 -17.11
CA SER A 728 -0.49 -20.09 -15.71
C SER A 728 0.74 -19.25 -15.39
N HIS A 729 0.74 -18.67 -14.22
CA HIS A 729 1.91 -17.96 -13.71
C HIS A 729 2.11 -18.29 -12.24
N TYR A 730 3.34 -18.31 -11.80
CA TYR A 730 3.69 -18.29 -10.40
C TYR A 730 4.83 -17.33 -10.15
N THR A 731 4.77 -16.68 -9.01
CA THR A 731 5.79 -15.76 -8.53
C THR A 731 6.21 -16.19 -7.13
N VAL A 732 7.50 -16.22 -6.88
CA VAL A 732 8.07 -16.42 -5.55
C VAL A 732 9.02 -15.28 -5.28
N GLY A 733 8.81 -14.58 -4.16
CA GLY A 733 9.59 -13.42 -3.77
C GLY A 733 10.16 -13.55 -2.37
N GLY A 734 11.30 -12.91 -2.14
CA GLY A 734 11.91 -12.76 -0.84
C GLY A 734 12.40 -11.34 -0.63
N ARG A 735 12.21 -10.83 0.57
CA ARG A 735 12.69 -9.51 0.96
C ARG A 735 13.38 -9.59 2.30
N PHE A 736 14.58 -9.07 2.34
CA PHE A 736 15.43 -8.93 3.50
C PHE A 736 15.76 -7.46 3.71
N SER A 737 15.58 -6.95 4.93
CA SER A 737 15.99 -5.60 5.30
C SER A 737 16.53 -5.64 6.71
N THR A 738 17.74 -5.15 6.94
CA THR A 738 18.44 -5.24 8.23
C THR A 738 19.19 -3.97 8.57
N ASN A 739 19.29 -3.72 9.87
CA ASN A 739 20.17 -2.69 10.45
C ASN A 739 20.77 -3.27 11.73
N PRO A 740 21.68 -4.23 11.62
CA PRO A 740 22.20 -4.99 12.78
C PRO A 740 23.05 -4.12 13.70
N ILE A 741 23.70 -3.09 13.16
CA ILE A 741 24.43 -2.05 13.87
C ILE A 741 24.01 -0.70 13.33
N GLU A 742 23.98 0.36 14.15
CA GLU A 742 23.47 1.69 13.74
C GLU A 742 24.02 2.22 12.40
N PRO A 743 25.32 2.12 12.08
CA PRO A 743 25.82 2.67 10.83
C PRO A 743 25.50 1.85 9.59
N LEU A 744 25.16 0.55 9.70
CA LEU A 744 24.99 -0.35 8.56
C LEU A 744 23.53 -0.65 8.27
N GLN A 745 23.11 -0.40 7.04
CA GLN A 745 21.81 -0.81 6.49
C GLN A 745 22.00 -1.67 5.27
N ALA A 746 21.27 -2.76 5.16
CA ALA A 746 21.23 -3.58 3.97
C ALA A 746 19.79 -3.98 3.65
N GLU A 747 19.44 -3.88 2.38
CA GLU A 747 18.15 -4.33 1.84
C GLU A 747 18.42 -5.20 0.63
N TRP A 748 17.66 -6.27 0.52
CA TRP A 748 17.70 -7.16 -0.64
C TRP A 748 16.32 -7.66 -0.97
N ARG A 749 15.96 -7.61 -2.25
CA ARG A 749 14.75 -8.18 -2.81
C ARG A 749 15.13 -9.12 -3.92
N LEU A 750 14.54 -10.30 -3.90
CA LEU A 750 14.69 -11.30 -4.94
C LEU A 750 13.30 -11.74 -5.35
N ALA A 751 13.03 -11.83 -6.64
CA ALA A 751 11.81 -12.41 -7.15
C ALA A 751 12.08 -13.28 -8.37
N TYR A 752 11.36 -14.36 -8.44
CA TYR A 752 11.29 -15.24 -9.59
C TYR A 752 9.85 -15.33 -10.06
N GLN A 753 9.64 -15.10 -11.34
CA GLN A 753 8.34 -15.27 -11.98
C GLN A 753 8.49 -16.24 -13.14
N GLN A 754 7.54 -17.16 -13.26
CA GLN A 754 7.41 -18.02 -14.43
C GLN A 754 6.00 -17.93 -14.97
N ASN A 755 5.90 -17.80 -16.28
CA ASN A 755 4.66 -17.79 -17.03
C ASN A 755 4.66 -18.94 -18.03
N ARG A 756 3.49 -19.52 -18.23
CA ARG A 756 3.24 -20.50 -19.27
C ARG A 756 1.95 -20.15 -19.98
N LEU A 757 2.03 -20.09 -21.30
CA LEU A 757 0.88 -19.84 -22.15
C LEU A 757 0.75 -20.99 -23.14
N ARG A 758 -0.42 -21.62 -23.15
CA ARG A 758 -0.78 -22.70 -24.07
C ARG A 758 -2.00 -22.31 -24.89
N GLY A 759 -1.98 -22.56 -26.16
CA GLY A 759 -3.12 -22.34 -27.05
C GLY A 759 -2.67 -22.22 -28.50
N ASN A 760 -3.58 -22.39 -29.40
CA ASN A 760 -3.33 -22.27 -30.86
C ASN A 760 -2.10 -23.06 -31.35
N GLY A 761 -1.90 -24.30 -30.80
CA GLY A 761 -0.75 -25.12 -31.15
C GLY A 761 0.58 -24.76 -30.53
N THR A 762 0.64 -23.71 -29.71
CA THR A 762 1.84 -23.22 -29.01
C THR A 762 1.84 -23.59 -27.54
N ASP A 763 2.99 -23.91 -26.97
CA ASP A 763 3.25 -24.03 -25.53
C ASP A 763 4.50 -23.22 -25.21
N SER A 764 4.30 -21.99 -24.78
CA SER A 764 5.38 -21.03 -24.51
C SER A 764 5.62 -20.96 -23.00
N ARG A 765 6.88 -21.10 -22.58
CA ARG A 765 7.33 -20.94 -21.21
C ARG A 765 8.39 -19.87 -21.16
N PHE A 766 8.25 -18.95 -20.23
CA PHE A 766 9.21 -17.86 -20.02
C PHE A 766 9.25 -17.48 -18.56
N GLY A 767 10.43 -17.14 -18.10
CA GLY A 767 10.66 -16.80 -16.71
C GLY A 767 11.51 -15.55 -16.59
N SER A 768 11.36 -14.87 -15.47
CA SER A 768 12.19 -13.72 -15.12
C SER A 768 12.71 -13.85 -13.70
N TRP A 769 13.97 -13.53 -13.53
CA TRP A 769 14.58 -13.26 -12.24
C TRP A 769 14.78 -11.77 -12.10
N SER A 770 14.42 -11.21 -10.95
CA SER A 770 14.73 -9.83 -10.59
C SER A 770 15.39 -9.80 -9.22
N GLN A 771 16.42 -9.01 -9.10
CA GLN A 771 17.14 -8.79 -7.87
C GLN A 771 17.42 -7.31 -7.71
N GLN A 772 17.11 -6.79 -6.54
CA GLN A 772 17.41 -5.42 -6.14
C GLN A 772 18.09 -5.47 -4.78
N TRP A 773 19.18 -4.75 -4.62
CA TRP A 773 19.89 -4.64 -3.36
C TRP A 773 20.32 -3.21 -3.10
N ARG A 774 20.42 -2.86 -1.84
CA ARG A 774 20.89 -1.57 -1.36
C ARG A 774 21.69 -1.78 -0.10
N VAL A 775 22.88 -1.20 -0.05
CA VAL A 775 23.72 -1.15 1.14
C VAL A 775 24.06 0.30 1.43
N ALA A 776 23.86 0.71 2.67
CA ALA A 776 24.21 2.05 3.11
C ALA A 776 25.00 1.98 4.42
N TYR A 777 26.00 2.85 4.54
CA TYR A 777 26.85 2.96 5.70
C TYR A 777 26.96 4.42 6.15
N THR A 778 26.76 4.68 7.45
CA THR A 778 26.81 6.02 8.04
C THR A 778 28.12 6.19 8.81
N LEU A 779 28.99 7.08 8.31
CA LEU A 779 30.27 7.45 8.89
C LEU A 779 30.12 8.67 9.81
N TRP A 780 30.67 8.60 11.01
CA TRP A 780 30.73 9.73 11.96
C TRP A 780 29.41 10.47 12.21
N SER A 781 28.28 9.76 12.09
CA SER A 781 26.91 10.27 12.24
C SER A 781 26.48 11.41 11.28
N ALA A 782 27.35 11.88 10.40
CA ALA A 782 27.10 12.99 9.48
C ALA A 782 27.14 12.57 8.00
N TRP A 783 28.02 11.65 7.64
CA TRP A 783 28.18 11.15 6.27
C TRP A 783 27.47 9.82 6.09
N ARG A 784 26.72 9.69 5.03
CA ARG A 784 26.10 8.44 4.64
C ARG A 784 26.47 8.11 3.20
N MET A 785 27.04 6.95 3.00
CA MET A 785 27.29 6.37 1.68
C MET A 785 26.24 5.31 1.39
N GLU A 786 25.77 5.28 0.18
CA GLU A 786 24.79 4.30 -0.27
C GLU A 786 25.18 3.77 -1.65
N VAL A 787 25.11 2.48 -1.83
CA VAL A 787 25.26 1.79 -3.13
C VAL A 787 24.07 0.89 -3.32
N SER A 788 23.47 0.95 -4.49
CA SER A 788 22.36 0.07 -4.84
C SER A 788 22.53 -0.51 -6.22
N GLY A 789 22.05 -1.73 -6.39
CA GLY A 789 22.09 -2.42 -7.66
C GLY A 789 20.76 -3.09 -7.98
N GLU A 790 20.49 -3.19 -9.25
CA GLU A 790 19.37 -3.90 -9.81
C GLU A 790 19.88 -4.85 -10.89
N TRP A 791 19.44 -6.10 -10.85
CA TRP A 791 19.73 -7.09 -11.86
C TRP A 791 18.44 -7.79 -12.25
N GLN A 792 18.25 -7.94 -13.56
CA GLN A 792 17.10 -8.65 -14.11
C GLN A 792 17.59 -9.58 -15.22
N ARG A 793 17.03 -10.79 -15.25
CA ARG A 793 17.26 -11.78 -16.30
C ARG A 793 15.92 -12.30 -16.80
N ASN A 794 15.70 -12.17 -18.10
CA ASN A 794 14.50 -12.67 -18.78
C ASN A 794 14.88 -13.85 -19.67
N SER A 795 14.20 -14.98 -19.53
CA SER A 795 14.32 -16.10 -20.46
C SER A 795 13.40 -15.90 -21.66
N LEU A 796 13.85 -16.28 -22.83
CA LEU A 796 13.06 -16.27 -24.04
C LEU A 796 12.43 -17.65 -24.29
N PRO A 797 11.21 -17.73 -24.87
CA PRO A 797 10.61 -19.02 -25.28
C PRO A 797 11.46 -19.71 -26.35
N GLY A 798 11.41 -21.03 -26.37
CA GLY A 798 12.12 -21.84 -27.37
C GLY A 798 13.62 -22.01 -27.13
N GLY A 799 14.13 -21.65 -25.94
CA GLY A 799 15.53 -21.87 -25.56
C GLY A 799 16.51 -20.86 -26.16
N GLY A 800 16.02 -19.72 -26.66
CA GLY A 800 16.87 -18.62 -27.09
C GLY A 800 17.66 -17.97 -25.94
N ASP A 801 18.68 -17.18 -26.29
CA ASP A 801 19.56 -16.52 -25.33
C ASP A 801 18.78 -15.68 -24.30
N SER A 802 19.01 -15.97 -23.04
CA SER A 802 18.46 -15.17 -21.96
C SER A 802 19.13 -13.80 -21.92
N GLN A 803 18.32 -12.75 -21.73
CA GLN A 803 18.82 -11.37 -21.62
C GLN A 803 18.93 -10.95 -20.16
N SER A 804 20.07 -10.38 -19.80
CA SER A 804 20.30 -9.83 -18.47
C SER A 804 20.65 -8.36 -18.53
N PHE A 805 20.19 -7.61 -17.54
CA PHE A 805 20.42 -6.17 -17.37
C PHE A 805 20.89 -5.92 -15.95
N SER A 806 21.84 -5.02 -15.81
CA SER A 806 22.38 -4.64 -14.50
C SER A 806 22.48 -3.14 -14.40
N PHE A 807 21.96 -2.56 -13.33
CA PHE A 807 22.16 -1.15 -12.99
C PHE A 807 22.92 -1.05 -11.68
N LEU A 808 23.74 -0.04 -11.57
CA LEU A 808 24.48 0.32 -10.36
C LEU A 808 24.33 1.81 -10.13
N ASP A 809 23.91 2.17 -8.91
CA ASP A 809 23.77 3.54 -8.46
C ASP A 809 24.57 3.75 -7.17
N ALA A 810 25.08 4.97 -6.95
CA ALA A 810 25.75 5.35 -5.73
C ALA A 810 25.23 6.70 -5.24
N ALA A 811 25.23 6.91 -3.93
CA ALA A 811 24.90 8.20 -3.36
C ALA A 811 25.78 8.49 -2.14
N LEU A 812 26.08 9.79 -1.97
CA LEU A 812 26.80 10.32 -0.81
C LEU A 812 25.95 11.42 -0.19
N GLU A 813 25.59 11.28 1.08
CA GLU A 813 24.81 12.25 1.82
C GLU A 813 25.60 12.83 2.97
N TYR A 814 25.51 14.15 3.17
CA TYR A 814 26.06 14.85 4.32
C TYR A 814 24.97 15.62 5.06
N LYS A 815 24.86 15.39 6.38
CA LYS A 815 23.87 16.03 7.24
C LYS A 815 24.54 17.06 8.15
N PHE A 816 24.22 18.33 7.93
CA PHE A 816 24.62 19.42 8.80
C PHE A 816 23.84 19.41 10.11
N ARG A 817 24.49 19.73 11.22
CA ARG A 817 23.82 19.85 12.53
C ARG A 817 23.14 21.21 12.70
N LYS A 818 23.78 22.28 12.25
CA LYS A 818 23.27 23.66 12.23
C LYS A 818 23.84 24.40 11.01
N PRO A 819 23.03 24.94 10.08
CA PRO A 819 21.56 24.74 9.99
C PRO A 819 21.20 23.27 9.77
N LYS A 820 19.93 22.90 9.98
CA LYS A 820 19.44 21.54 9.67
C LYS A 820 19.34 21.40 8.15
N LEU A 821 20.44 21.19 7.49
CA LEU A 821 20.58 21.05 6.05
C LEU A 821 21.13 19.68 5.72
N ARG A 822 20.67 19.12 4.62
CA ARG A 822 21.17 17.85 4.07
C ARG A 822 21.57 18.07 2.60
N LEU A 823 22.77 17.63 2.27
CA LEU A 823 23.27 17.55 0.90
C LEU A 823 23.34 16.09 0.50
N ARG A 824 22.81 15.75 -0.66
CA ARG A 824 22.87 14.39 -1.22
C ARG A 824 23.34 14.48 -2.68
N LEU A 825 24.43 13.81 -2.95
CA LEU A 825 25.00 13.60 -4.27
C LEU A 825 24.60 12.21 -4.74
N GLU A 826 23.98 12.09 -5.91
CA GLU A 826 23.57 10.83 -6.53
C GLU A 826 24.26 10.65 -7.87
N LEU A 827 24.73 9.43 -8.11
CA LEU A 827 25.32 8.97 -9.34
C LEU A 827 24.48 7.77 -9.80
N ASN A 828 23.68 7.95 -10.82
CA ASN A 828 22.75 6.92 -11.30
C ASN A 828 23.26 6.31 -12.61
N ASN A 829 22.95 5.03 -12.81
CA ASN A 829 23.32 4.24 -13.96
C ASN A 829 24.84 4.28 -14.25
N LEU A 830 25.67 4.02 -13.24
CA LEU A 830 27.14 4.01 -13.35
C LEU A 830 27.65 3.08 -14.45
N LEU A 831 26.95 1.97 -14.72
CA LEU A 831 27.26 1.02 -15.77
C LEU A 831 26.91 1.54 -17.16
N ASN A 832 26.22 2.67 -17.28
CA ASN A 832 25.83 3.32 -18.54
C ASN A 832 25.03 2.43 -19.47
N VAL A 833 24.07 1.69 -18.93
CA VAL A 833 23.15 0.88 -19.73
C VAL A 833 22.23 1.80 -20.54
N ARG A 834 22.24 1.66 -21.87
CA ARG A 834 21.54 2.56 -22.81
C ARG A 834 20.33 1.95 -23.48
N SER A 835 20.12 0.66 -23.36
CA SER A 835 18.98 -0.01 -23.97
C SER A 835 18.48 -1.14 -23.07
N TYR A 836 17.17 -1.37 -23.13
CA TYR A 836 16.50 -2.47 -22.44
C TYR A 836 15.61 -3.18 -23.45
N ARG A 837 15.73 -4.50 -23.53
CA ARG A 837 14.91 -5.33 -24.39
C ARG A 837 14.13 -6.33 -23.57
N TYR A 838 12.84 -6.49 -23.87
CA TYR A 838 12.03 -7.49 -23.20
C TYR A 838 10.88 -7.95 -24.09
N THR A 839 10.36 -9.15 -23.83
CA THR A 839 9.32 -9.77 -24.64
C THR A 839 8.03 -9.91 -23.84
N VAL A 840 6.92 -9.51 -24.44
CA VAL A 840 5.56 -9.71 -23.92
C VAL A 840 4.84 -10.73 -24.79
N TYR A 841 4.16 -11.67 -24.14
CA TYR A 841 3.29 -12.63 -24.80
C TYR A 841 1.84 -12.31 -24.43
N SER A 842 1.04 -12.05 -25.44
CA SER A 842 -0.42 -11.99 -25.29
C SER A 842 -1.04 -13.33 -25.69
N GLN A 843 -2.37 -13.41 -25.58
CA GLN A 843 -3.10 -14.62 -26.01
C GLN A 843 -2.95 -14.90 -27.51
N LEU A 844 -2.73 -13.88 -28.31
CA LEU A 844 -2.73 -13.96 -29.77
C LEU A 844 -1.40 -13.55 -30.40
N ASN A 845 -0.58 -12.72 -29.71
CA ASN A 845 0.58 -12.06 -30.34
C ASN A 845 1.81 -12.13 -29.44
N THR A 846 2.98 -11.98 -30.06
CA THR A 846 4.26 -11.81 -29.37
C THR A 846 4.83 -10.43 -29.69
N TYR A 847 5.22 -9.68 -28.68
CA TYR A 847 5.82 -8.34 -28.80
C TYR A 847 7.23 -8.36 -28.23
N VAL A 848 8.21 -7.98 -29.02
CA VAL A 848 9.61 -7.84 -28.61
C VAL A 848 9.94 -6.35 -28.59
N TYR A 849 9.99 -5.77 -27.42
CA TYR A 849 10.28 -4.35 -27.21
C TYR A 849 11.76 -4.09 -27.01
N ARG A 850 12.24 -2.95 -27.48
CA ARG A 850 13.54 -2.37 -27.19
C ARG A 850 13.36 -0.90 -26.85
N TYR A 851 13.70 -0.50 -25.63
CA TYR A 851 13.60 0.86 -25.13
C TYR A 851 14.96 1.52 -25.07
N GLY A 852 15.02 2.81 -25.42
CA GLY A 852 16.12 3.70 -25.11
C GLY A 852 16.14 3.99 -23.60
N LEU A 853 17.31 3.98 -22.99
CA LEU A 853 17.47 4.27 -21.57
C LEU A 853 18.27 5.53 -21.31
N ASN A 854 17.90 6.24 -20.24
CA ASN A 854 18.66 7.36 -19.74
C ASN A 854 20.06 6.88 -19.32
N GLY A 855 21.08 7.57 -19.79
CA GLY A 855 22.47 7.23 -19.48
C GLY A 855 22.87 7.57 -18.05
N ARG A 856 24.17 7.72 -17.84
CA ARG A 856 24.71 8.18 -16.56
C ARG A 856 24.11 9.54 -16.18
N GLU A 857 23.78 9.67 -14.92
CA GLU A 857 23.16 10.85 -14.36
C GLU A 857 23.84 11.22 -13.06
N PHE A 858 24.08 12.51 -12.91
CA PHE A 858 24.63 13.15 -11.73
C PHE A 858 23.57 14.10 -11.15
N LEU A 859 23.29 14.03 -9.86
CA LEU A 859 22.29 14.87 -9.22
C LEU A 859 22.72 15.28 -7.82
N LEU A 860 22.76 16.60 -7.55
CA LEU A 860 22.96 17.16 -6.23
C LEU A 860 21.62 17.64 -5.68
N THR A 861 21.26 17.17 -4.50
CA THR A 861 20.04 17.53 -3.79
C THR A 861 20.35 18.23 -2.49
N VAL A 862 19.69 19.36 -2.24
CA VAL A 862 19.72 20.12 -1.00
C VAL A 862 18.35 20.05 -0.35
N THR A 863 18.25 19.61 0.92
CA THR A 863 16.99 19.52 1.68
C THR A 863 17.10 20.27 3.00
N LEU A 864 16.07 21.08 3.31
CA LEU A 864 15.92 21.87 4.54
C LEU A 864 14.77 21.39 5.40
#